data_43ed5a63d49cba101bc1dbc1d6695f42
#
_entry.id   43ed5a63d49cba101bc1dbc1d6695f42
#
_cell.length_a   1.000
_cell.length_b   1.000
_cell.length_c   1.000
_cell.angle_alpha   90.00
_cell.angle_beta   90.00
_cell.angle_gamma   90.00
#
_symmetry.space_group_name_H-M   'P 1'
#
loop_
_entity.id
_entity.type
_entity.pdbx_description
1 polymer ?
#
loop_
_entity_poly.entity_id
_entity_poly.type
_entity_poly.pdbx_seq_one_letter_code
_entity_poly.pdbx_strand_id
1 'polypeptide(L)'
;MKLPPSQELLQAKCFHSTGTFVEFNKDEIEQSIPKRFEQQARKYSNRTAVVTRNQTLTYDQLNQGVDRLAGAILHQRGGRQEPIALLLEQSASAISTILGVLKAGKIYVPLDTTYPQARIEYILEDSQAPVIVTNNRNFLLARKLAKHNGCQLLNIDELDPISFVEEPDSHISPDSLAWILYTSGSTGQPKGVVQTHRNVLHDIMNYTNAFHICQADRLILLTSYSVVDTVRTMYGALLNGASLYPVDVKKDGLTHLADWLNHHQITIYRSFSTLFRHFIDTLDGDQQFPKLRLLYLCGEPVYRRDLELYKKQFSPDCIFVNGIGSTECLTYRWNLMDKKIQVNDNNVPVGYPLEDIEVLLLDDDGKEVAFNEIGEMSVRSRYLSPGYWRRPELSQVKFLSDPNGGDERIYRTGDLGLILDDGCLVHMGRKDFQVKIRGYRIEVGEIEAALLNIDNIKEAVVILREDRPRDRYLAAYIVPSRQPALSITALRHALAEKLPGYMVPSAFIILDTLPLLPNGKLDRQRLPYPDSSRPNLDTPFIVPETSVEQALAKIWAEVLNVNHVGAHDNFFDLGGHSLAATRIVSRVIKHFQVDLPLQSLFQSPTVAEMATVIAEHQGKKLDQKELGDILVKLESLTEEEAERVLSESVSKDTNYHK
;
A
#
# COMPACT_ATOMS: atom_id res chain seq x y z
N MET A 1 -18.22 5.77 25.16
CA MET A 1 -18.72 4.41 25.54
C MET A 1 -17.52 3.62 26.07
N LYS A 2 -17.64 2.92 27.21
CA LYS A 2 -16.54 2.06 27.71
C LYS A 2 -16.40 0.83 26.79
N LEU A 3 -15.18 0.34 26.63
CA LEU A 3 -14.93 -0.92 25.92
C LEU A 3 -15.62 -2.07 26.67
N PRO A 4 -16.15 -3.08 25.97
CA PRO A 4 -16.60 -4.31 26.61
C PRO A 4 -15.46 -5.02 27.34
N PRO A 5 -15.72 -5.72 28.46
CA PRO A 5 -14.69 -6.43 29.22
C PRO A 5 -13.88 -7.44 28.38
N SER A 6 -14.49 -8.01 27.36
CA SER A 6 -13.81 -8.90 26.41
C SER A 6 -12.72 -8.19 25.61
N GLN A 7 -12.94 -6.95 25.20
CA GLN A 7 -11.95 -6.15 24.46
C GLN A 7 -10.83 -5.67 25.40
N GLU A 8 -11.15 -5.27 26.62
CA GLU A 8 -10.17 -4.90 27.65
C GLU A 8 -9.22 -6.08 27.95
N LEU A 9 -9.78 -7.29 28.09
CA LEU A 9 -8.97 -8.51 28.28
C LEU A 9 -8.05 -8.81 27.08
N LEU A 10 -8.49 -8.54 25.85
CA LEU A 10 -7.66 -8.74 24.66
C LEU A 10 -6.60 -7.64 24.53
N GLN A 11 -6.91 -6.40 24.88
CA GLN A 11 -5.91 -5.34 24.99
C GLN A 11 -4.83 -5.70 26.01
N ALA A 12 -5.20 -6.21 27.17
CA ALA A 12 -4.25 -6.66 28.20
C ALA A 12 -3.32 -7.79 27.71
N LYS A 13 -3.67 -8.52 26.65
CA LYS A 13 -2.79 -9.53 26.01
C LYS A 13 -1.85 -8.93 24.96
N CYS A 14 -2.03 -7.67 24.56
CA CYS A 14 -1.20 -7.04 23.53
C CYS A 14 0.19 -6.60 24.01
N PHE A 15 0.60 -6.91 25.27
CA PHE A 15 1.93 -6.57 25.75
C PHE A 15 3.03 -7.36 25.03
N HIS A 16 4.14 -6.66 24.77
CA HIS A 16 5.35 -7.32 24.28
C HIS A 16 6.02 -8.12 25.41
N SER A 17 6.39 -9.36 25.15
CA SER A 17 6.89 -10.30 26.17
C SER A 17 8.17 -9.84 26.90
N THR A 18 9.00 -9.02 26.25
CA THR A 18 10.29 -8.54 26.78
C THR A 18 10.43 -7.02 26.77
N GLY A 19 9.44 -6.31 26.22
CA GLY A 19 9.45 -4.86 26.13
C GLY A 19 8.78 -4.21 27.35
N THR A 20 9.18 -2.98 27.65
CA THR A 20 8.54 -2.14 28.65
C THR A 20 7.65 -1.13 27.95
N PHE A 21 6.35 -1.27 28.11
CA PHE A 21 5.39 -0.31 27.60
C PHE A 21 5.45 0.99 28.44
N VAL A 22 5.40 2.11 27.76
CA VAL A 22 5.26 3.44 28.36
C VAL A 22 4.03 4.07 27.73
N GLU A 23 3.07 4.43 28.56
CA GLU A 23 1.83 5.08 28.13
C GLU A 23 2.13 6.38 27.40
N PHE A 24 1.43 6.60 26.30
CA PHE A 24 1.45 7.87 25.58
C PHE A 24 0.34 8.76 26.17
N ASN A 25 0.73 9.70 27.03
CA ASN A 25 -0.22 10.55 27.72
C ASN A 25 -0.89 11.57 26.80
N LYS A 26 -2.10 11.96 27.15
CA LYS A 26 -2.91 12.88 26.33
C LYS A 26 -2.31 14.27 26.16
N ASP A 27 -1.59 14.77 27.14
CA ASP A 27 -0.87 16.04 27.08
C ASP A 27 0.32 16.01 26.09
N GLU A 28 0.85 14.83 25.80
CA GLU A 28 1.94 14.67 24.84
C GLU A 28 1.50 14.85 23.37
N ILE A 29 0.19 14.96 23.08
CA ILE A 29 -0.28 15.33 21.73
C ILE A 29 -0.18 16.84 21.48
N GLU A 30 0.02 17.66 22.53
CA GLU A 30 0.16 19.09 22.45
C GLU A 30 1.58 19.52 22.03
N GLN A 31 2.10 18.83 21.02
CA GLN A 31 3.40 19.10 20.40
C GLN A 31 3.40 18.73 18.92
N SER A 32 4.52 18.92 18.24
CA SER A 32 4.69 18.47 16.86
C SER A 32 5.22 17.03 16.78
N ILE A 33 4.96 16.35 15.66
CA ILE A 33 5.51 15.02 15.35
C ILE A 33 7.03 15.00 15.44
N PRO A 34 7.80 15.94 14.81
CA PRO A 34 9.26 15.95 14.92
C PRO A 34 9.74 16.11 16.35
N LYS A 35 9.09 16.93 17.17
CA LYS A 35 9.49 17.11 18.58
C LYS A 35 9.38 15.79 19.37
N ARG A 36 8.28 15.05 19.20
CA ARG A 36 8.13 13.73 19.81
C ARG A 36 9.18 12.74 19.27
N PHE A 37 9.43 12.75 17.96
CA PHE A 37 10.48 11.92 17.36
C PHE A 37 11.85 12.20 17.97
N GLU A 38 12.24 13.46 18.14
CA GLU A 38 13.50 13.84 18.77
C GLU A 38 13.63 13.35 20.22
N GLN A 39 12.53 13.39 20.99
CA GLN A 39 12.50 12.81 22.34
C GLN A 39 12.84 11.33 22.31
N GLN A 40 12.28 10.58 21.35
CA GLN A 40 12.58 9.16 21.18
C GLN A 40 14.00 8.94 20.68
N ALA A 41 14.48 9.75 19.73
CA ALA A 41 15.83 9.67 19.20
C ALA A 41 16.89 9.91 20.28
N ARG A 42 16.68 10.88 21.17
CA ARG A 42 17.56 11.11 22.33
C ARG A 42 17.53 9.94 23.33
N LYS A 43 16.32 9.40 23.61
CA LYS A 43 16.12 8.31 24.59
C LYS A 43 16.69 6.98 24.08
N TYR A 44 16.62 6.72 22.78
CA TYR A 44 16.95 5.44 22.14
C TYR A 44 18.03 5.55 21.05
N SER A 45 18.96 6.50 21.19
CA SER A 45 19.93 6.92 20.16
C SER A 45 20.63 5.78 19.43
N ASN A 46 21.11 4.77 20.18
CA ASN A 46 21.85 3.63 19.65
C ASN A 46 20.95 2.46 19.19
N ARG A 47 19.63 2.55 19.38
CA ARG A 47 18.74 1.49 18.91
C ARG A 47 18.47 1.62 17.40
N THR A 48 18.22 0.48 16.77
CA THR A 48 17.78 0.43 15.38
C THR A 48 16.43 1.13 15.22
N ALA A 49 16.36 2.11 14.33
CA ALA A 49 15.15 2.83 13.97
C ALA A 49 14.54 2.29 12.66
N VAL A 50 15.35 2.11 11.62
CA VAL A 50 14.90 1.67 10.29
C VAL A 50 15.82 0.58 9.75
N VAL A 51 15.23 -0.49 9.21
CA VAL A 51 15.94 -1.57 8.53
C VAL A 51 15.35 -1.78 7.14
N THR A 52 16.15 -1.61 6.12
CA THR A 52 15.83 -1.94 4.73
C THR A 52 16.76 -3.06 4.24
N ARG A 53 16.57 -3.58 3.03
CA ARG A 53 17.50 -4.57 2.44
C ARG A 53 18.94 -4.07 2.37
N ASN A 54 19.13 -2.77 2.15
CA ASN A 54 20.43 -2.18 1.84
C ASN A 54 21.01 -1.33 2.97
N GLN A 55 20.22 -1.01 3.98
CA GLN A 55 20.65 -0.05 4.99
C GLN A 55 19.94 -0.31 6.33
N THR A 56 20.70 -0.17 7.41
CA THR A 56 20.19 -0.13 8.79
C THR A 56 20.60 1.21 9.40
N LEU A 57 19.65 1.94 9.96
CA LEU A 57 19.88 3.21 10.65
C LEU A 57 19.50 3.09 12.12
N THR A 58 20.34 3.63 12.99
CA THR A 58 19.97 3.90 14.39
C THR A 58 19.09 5.14 14.47
N TYR A 59 18.47 5.37 15.63
CA TYR A 59 17.71 6.59 15.89
C TYR A 59 18.56 7.85 15.76
N ASP A 60 19.81 7.80 16.22
CA ASP A 60 20.76 8.91 16.09
C ASP A 60 21.08 9.21 14.62
N GLN A 61 21.41 8.18 13.84
CA GLN A 61 21.69 8.33 12.42
C GLN A 61 20.48 8.83 11.63
N LEU A 62 19.27 8.34 11.97
CA LEU A 62 18.04 8.82 11.37
C LEU A 62 17.82 10.30 11.70
N ASN A 63 18.00 10.70 12.98
CA ASN A 63 17.84 12.09 13.41
C ASN A 63 18.84 13.04 12.73
N GLN A 64 20.10 12.63 12.58
CA GLN A 64 21.10 13.39 11.82
C GLN A 64 20.67 13.62 10.36
N GLY A 65 20.06 12.60 9.72
CA GLY A 65 19.49 12.74 8.38
C GLY A 65 18.32 13.74 8.34
N VAL A 66 17.45 13.68 9.35
CA VAL A 66 16.32 14.61 9.54
C VAL A 66 16.79 16.04 9.69
N ASP A 67 17.81 16.28 10.54
CA ASP A 67 18.37 17.62 10.82
C ASP A 67 18.99 18.23 9.57
N ARG A 68 19.78 17.45 8.85
CA ARG A 68 20.41 17.85 7.60
C ARG A 68 19.41 18.29 6.55
N LEU A 69 18.35 17.52 6.37
CA LEU A 69 17.31 17.87 5.40
C LEU A 69 16.49 19.08 5.85
N ALA A 70 16.12 19.15 7.12
CA ALA A 70 15.40 20.30 7.66
C ALA A 70 16.20 21.60 7.46
N GLY A 71 17.51 21.59 7.75
CA GLY A 71 18.42 22.70 7.50
C GLY A 71 18.49 23.10 6.02
N ALA A 72 18.60 22.12 5.11
CA ALA A 72 18.62 22.38 3.67
C ALA A 72 17.33 23.05 3.18
N ILE A 73 16.17 22.57 3.64
CA ILE A 73 14.87 23.13 3.29
C ILE A 73 14.74 24.57 3.86
N LEU A 74 15.10 24.79 5.11
CA LEU A 74 15.03 26.12 5.74
C LEU A 74 15.97 27.11 5.06
N HIS A 75 17.17 26.71 4.70
CA HIS A 75 18.10 27.54 3.94
C HIS A 75 17.53 27.95 2.57
N GLN A 76 16.89 27.03 1.89
CA GLN A 76 16.32 27.28 0.54
C GLN A 76 15.01 28.07 0.59
N ARG A 77 14.16 27.86 1.63
CA ARG A 77 12.76 28.31 1.68
C ARG A 77 12.36 29.15 2.87
N GLY A 78 13.23 29.28 3.86
CA GLY A 78 12.89 29.96 5.11
C GLY A 78 11.80 29.26 5.94
N GLY A 79 11.33 29.90 7.00
CA GLY A 79 10.43 29.30 8.01
C GLY A 79 8.92 29.32 7.68
N ARG A 80 8.48 29.89 6.54
CA ARG A 80 7.04 29.92 6.19
C ARG A 80 6.50 28.51 5.97
N GLN A 81 5.33 28.19 6.54
CA GLN A 81 4.66 26.92 6.27
C GLN A 81 4.19 26.88 4.81
N GLU A 82 4.62 25.86 4.07
CA GLU A 82 4.27 25.61 2.67
C GLU A 82 4.38 24.13 2.34
N PRO A 83 3.68 23.62 1.29
CA PRO A 83 3.80 22.24 0.85
C PRO A 83 5.18 21.97 0.23
N ILE A 84 5.73 20.77 0.50
CA ILE A 84 6.96 20.24 -0.13
C ILE A 84 6.61 18.89 -0.75
N ALA A 85 6.77 18.77 -2.06
CA ALA A 85 6.52 17.53 -2.78
C ALA A 85 7.69 16.56 -2.64
N LEU A 86 7.38 15.27 -2.41
CA LEU A 86 8.38 14.22 -2.20
C LEU A 86 8.27 13.19 -3.32
N LEU A 87 9.22 13.16 -4.23
CA LEU A 87 9.30 12.17 -5.31
C LEU A 87 10.41 11.17 -4.99
N LEU A 88 10.08 10.21 -4.11
CA LEU A 88 10.99 9.21 -3.55
C LEU A 88 10.31 7.84 -3.50
N GLU A 89 11.07 6.79 -3.77
CA GLU A 89 10.65 5.42 -3.53
C GLU A 89 10.67 5.07 -2.03
N GLN A 90 10.11 3.92 -1.69
CA GLN A 90 10.08 3.42 -0.31
C GLN A 90 11.50 3.06 0.15
N SER A 91 12.05 3.88 1.06
CA SER A 91 13.44 3.80 1.51
C SER A 91 13.65 4.45 2.88
N ALA A 92 14.79 4.21 3.51
CA ALA A 92 15.17 4.89 4.75
C ALA A 92 15.35 6.40 4.53
N SER A 93 15.85 6.81 3.36
CA SER A 93 15.99 8.22 2.99
C SER A 93 14.65 8.94 2.86
N ALA A 94 13.61 8.25 2.34
CA ALA A 94 12.27 8.84 2.28
C ALA A 94 11.68 9.09 3.67
N ILE A 95 11.95 8.22 4.64
CA ILE A 95 11.53 8.39 6.05
C ILE A 95 12.23 9.59 6.66
N SER A 96 13.56 9.69 6.49
CA SER A 96 14.32 10.89 6.93
C SER A 96 13.76 12.17 6.29
N THR A 97 13.38 12.08 5.00
CA THR A 97 12.84 13.22 4.25
C THR A 97 11.48 13.65 4.78
N ILE A 98 10.56 12.73 5.05
CA ILE A 98 9.26 13.05 5.65
C ILE A 98 9.43 13.77 6.99
N LEU A 99 10.25 13.21 7.88
CA LEU A 99 10.51 13.81 9.19
C LEU A 99 11.24 15.16 9.09
N GLY A 100 12.20 15.29 8.14
CA GLY A 100 12.93 16.53 7.91
C GLY A 100 12.05 17.66 7.37
N VAL A 101 11.12 17.36 6.46
CA VAL A 101 10.11 18.32 5.98
C VAL A 101 9.26 18.81 7.15
N LEU A 102 8.79 17.89 8.00
CA LEU A 102 8.01 18.26 9.18
C LEU A 102 8.84 19.07 10.18
N LYS A 103 10.12 18.72 10.41
CA LYS A 103 11.02 19.46 11.30
C LYS A 103 11.31 20.87 10.80
N ALA A 104 11.31 21.09 9.48
CA ALA A 104 11.39 22.41 8.86
C ALA A 104 10.07 23.22 8.97
N GLY A 105 9.03 22.71 9.65
CA GLY A 105 7.74 23.36 9.77
C GLY A 105 6.94 23.36 8.45
N LYS A 106 7.26 22.47 7.53
CA LYS A 106 6.62 22.35 6.20
C LYS A 106 5.59 21.23 6.17
N ILE A 107 4.80 21.19 5.10
CA ILE A 107 3.74 20.21 4.85
C ILE A 107 4.25 19.22 3.80
N TYR A 108 4.36 17.92 4.09
CA TYR A 108 4.79 16.99 3.06
C TYR A 108 3.65 16.55 2.14
N VAL A 109 3.97 16.40 0.85
CA VAL A 109 3.06 15.93 -0.21
C VAL A 109 3.76 14.75 -0.91
N PRO A 110 3.46 13.50 -0.55
CA PRO A 110 4.12 12.35 -1.16
C PRO A 110 3.59 12.11 -2.57
N LEU A 111 4.49 11.94 -3.51
CA LEU A 111 4.24 11.58 -4.90
C LEU A 111 4.69 10.14 -5.12
N ASP A 112 3.76 9.25 -5.44
CA ASP A 112 4.13 7.86 -5.77
C ASP A 112 4.79 7.83 -7.14
N THR A 113 6.02 7.34 -7.21
CA THR A 113 6.83 7.29 -8.45
C THR A 113 6.22 6.37 -9.52
N THR A 114 5.23 5.57 -9.16
CA THR A 114 4.48 4.69 -10.07
C THR A 114 3.26 5.36 -10.68
N TYR A 115 2.93 6.59 -10.29
CA TYR A 115 1.82 7.33 -10.89
C TYR A 115 2.16 7.81 -12.29
N PRO A 116 1.16 7.88 -13.19
CA PRO A 116 1.32 8.55 -14.48
C PRO A 116 1.79 10.00 -14.28
N GLN A 117 2.62 10.47 -15.21
CA GLN A 117 3.16 11.84 -15.16
C GLN A 117 2.05 12.89 -15.03
N ALA A 118 0.97 12.76 -15.80
CA ALA A 118 -0.17 13.68 -15.76
C ALA A 118 -0.79 13.79 -14.35
N ARG A 119 -0.86 12.67 -13.59
CA ARG A 119 -1.36 12.69 -12.23
C ARG A 119 -0.40 13.40 -11.28
N ILE A 120 0.90 13.19 -11.44
CA ILE A 120 1.91 13.87 -10.62
C ILE A 120 1.88 15.38 -10.91
N GLU A 121 1.79 15.79 -12.17
CA GLU A 121 1.66 17.19 -12.58
C GLU A 121 0.42 17.84 -11.96
N TYR A 122 -0.73 17.17 -12.01
CA TYR A 122 -1.94 17.64 -11.35
C TYR A 122 -1.75 17.85 -9.84
N ILE A 123 -1.13 16.89 -9.14
CA ILE A 123 -0.87 16.99 -7.69
C ILE A 123 0.07 18.15 -7.38
N LEU A 124 1.09 18.38 -8.19
CA LEU A 124 2.02 19.50 -8.04
C LEU A 124 1.31 20.86 -8.23
N GLU A 125 0.49 20.97 -9.26
CA GLU A 125 -0.29 22.17 -9.55
C GLU A 125 -1.33 22.46 -8.45
N ASP A 126 -2.11 21.45 -8.03
CA ASP A 126 -3.14 21.60 -7.01
C ASP A 126 -2.54 21.88 -5.62
N SER A 127 -1.47 21.19 -5.25
CA SER A 127 -0.77 21.39 -3.97
C SER A 127 -0.02 22.72 -3.91
N GLN A 128 0.36 23.26 -5.05
CA GLN A 128 1.25 24.45 -5.17
C GLN A 128 2.59 24.27 -4.42
N ALA A 129 3.12 23.05 -4.43
CA ALA A 129 4.41 22.77 -3.82
C ALA A 129 5.54 23.48 -4.57
N PRO A 130 6.28 24.42 -3.94
CA PRO A 130 7.33 25.19 -4.62
C PRO A 130 8.63 24.40 -4.77
N VAL A 131 8.77 23.26 -4.10
CA VAL A 131 9.97 22.40 -4.13
C VAL A 131 9.56 20.94 -4.32
N ILE A 132 10.31 20.23 -5.15
CA ILE A 132 10.30 18.78 -5.24
C ILE A 132 11.59 18.27 -4.60
N VAL A 133 11.46 17.52 -3.51
CA VAL A 133 12.57 16.76 -2.92
C VAL A 133 12.65 15.41 -3.62
N THR A 134 13.84 15.06 -4.10
CA THR A 134 14.07 13.85 -4.91
C THR A 134 15.46 13.25 -4.61
N ASN A 135 15.79 12.15 -5.28
CA ASN A 135 17.10 11.49 -5.24
C ASN A 135 17.65 11.31 -6.67
N ASN A 136 18.88 10.82 -6.80
CA ASN A 136 19.52 10.59 -8.09
C ASN A 136 18.72 9.65 -9.00
N ARG A 137 18.05 8.66 -8.42
CA ARG A 137 17.24 7.70 -9.17
C ARG A 137 16.06 8.34 -9.89
N ASN A 138 15.39 9.29 -9.23
CA ASN A 138 14.19 9.96 -9.75
C ASN A 138 14.52 11.34 -10.36
N PHE A 139 15.78 11.74 -10.39
CA PHE A 139 16.21 13.10 -10.75
C PHE A 139 15.75 13.56 -12.13
N LEU A 140 15.83 12.68 -13.14
CA LEU A 140 15.40 13.03 -14.50
C LEU A 140 13.90 13.33 -14.59
N LEU A 141 13.08 12.52 -13.91
CA LEU A 141 11.64 12.75 -13.82
C LEU A 141 11.35 14.04 -13.04
N ALA A 142 11.98 14.20 -11.86
CA ALA A 142 11.83 15.38 -11.03
C ALA A 142 12.19 16.67 -11.79
N ARG A 143 13.28 16.65 -12.57
CA ARG A 143 13.72 17.79 -13.39
C ARG A 143 12.69 18.17 -14.47
N LYS A 144 12.09 17.17 -15.11
CA LYS A 144 11.03 17.39 -16.11
C LYS A 144 9.80 18.04 -15.46
N LEU A 145 9.34 17.48 -14.33
CA LEU A 145 8.20 17.96 -13.56
C LEU A 145 8.44 19.38 -13.02
N ALA A 146 9.62 19.63 -12.46
CA ALA A 146 9.99 20.94 -11.92
C ALA A 146 9.98 22.03 -12.98
N LYS A 147 10.50 21.73 -14.19
CA LYS A 147 10.50 22.68 -15.31
C LYS A 147 9.08 23.03 -15.75
N HIS A 148 8.18 22.04 -15.77
CA HIS A 148 6.78 22.23 -16.17
C HIS A 148 5.99 23.06 -15.15
N ASN A 149 6.19 22.78 -13.85
CA ASN A 149 5.41 23.37 -12.75
C ASN A 149 6.11 24.57 -12.08
N GLY A 150 7.29 24.99 -12.54
CA GLY A 150 8.03 26.10 -11.93
C GLY A 150 8.58 25.81 -10.52
N CYS A 151 8.75 24.53 -10.16
CA CYS A 151 9.25 24.13 -8.84
C CYS A 151 10.78 24.15 -8.80
N GLN A 152 11.34 24.40 -7.61
CA GLN A 152 12.75 24.17 -7.33
C GLN A 152 12.99 22.68 -7.04
N LEU A 153 14.24 22.23 -7.21
CA LEU A 153 14.65 20.86 -6.89
C LEU A 153 15.56 20.85 -5.66
N LEU A 154 15.39 19.85 -4.83
CA LEU A 154 16.30 19.50 -3.75
C LEU A 154 16.66 18.02 -3.88
N ASN A 155 17.90 17.72 -4.29
CA ASN A 155 18.38 16.35 -4.39
C ASN A 155 19.02 15.92 -3.08
N ILE A 156 18.43 14.92 -2.40
CA ILE A 156 18.91 14.46 -1.09
C ILE A 156 20.28 13.77 -1.15
N ASP A 157 20.65 13.21 -2.31
CA ASP A 157 21.95 12.54 -2.50
C ASP A 157 23.10 13.53 -2.72
N GLU A 158 22.80 14.81 -2.98
CA GLU A 158 23.76 15.89 -3.20
C GLU A 158 23.88 16.84 -1.99
N LEU A 159 23.17 16.52 -0.89
CA LEU A 159 23.25 17.36 0.32
C LEU A 159 24.63 17.24 0.97
N ASP A 160 25.26 18.40 1.20
CA ASP A 160 26.53 18.46 1.90
C ASP A 160 26.37 17.94 3.35
N PRO A 161 27.21 17.00 3.81
CA PRO A 161 27.14 16.46 5.17
C PRO A 161 27.33 17.48 6.29
N ILE A 162 27.93 18.63 6.01
CA ILE A 162 28.41 19.58 7.04
C ILE A 162 27.61 20.91 7.08
N SER A 163 26.72 21.16 6.11
CA SER A 163 26.28 22.52 5.78
C SER A 163 25.26 23.18 6.73
N PHE A 164 24.63 22.46 7.67
CA PHE A 164 23.51 23.04 8.43
C PHE A 164 23.60 22.72 9.92
N VAL A 165 24.27 23.62 10.67
CA VAL A 165 24.50 23.49 12.14
C VAL A 165 23.48 24.28 12.98
N GLU A 166 22.64 25.10 12.37
CA GLU A 166 21.59 25.80 13.12
C GLU A 166 20.45 24.84 13.43
N GLU A 167 20.24 24.53 14.72
CA GLU A 167 19.03 23.84 15.15
C GLU A 167 17.82 24.68 14.69
N PRO A 168 16.88 24.10 13.97
CA PRO A 168 15.66 24.81 13.61
C PRO A 168 14.89 25.14 14.89
N ASP A 169 15.03 26.37 15.38
CA ASP A 169 14.27 26.88 16.53
C ASP A 169 12.82 27.20 16.09
N SER A 170 12.18 26.26 15.43
CA SER A 170 10.81 26.43 14.99
C SER A 170 9.86 25.82 16.02
N HIS A 171 9.22 26.68 16.78
CA HIS A 171 8.08 26.27 17.60
C HIS A 171 6.90 25.89 16.68
N ILE A 172 6.88 24.61 16.25
CA ILE A 172 5.84 24.10 15.38
C ILE A 172 4.60 23.83 16.23
N SER A 173 3.52 24.58 15.95
CA SER A 173 2.23 24.38 16.63
C SER A 173 1.69 22.97 16.38
N PRO A 174 1.08 22.33 17.37
CA PRO A 174 0.35 21.07 17.16
C PRO A 174 -0.80 21.19 16.13
N ASP A 175 -1.34 22.38 15.91
CA ASP A 175 -2.38 22.64 14.91
C ASP A 175 -1.84 22.95 13.51
N SER A 176 -0.51 23.07 13.36
CA SER A 176 0.11 23.18 12.04
C SER A 176 -0.18 21.95 11.19
N LEU A 177 -0.33 22.16 9.86
CA LEU A 177 -0.56 21.05 8.92
C LEU A 177 0.71 20.20 8.81
N ALA A 178 0.53 18.87 8.86
CA ALA A 178 1.60 17.90 8.72
C ALA A 178 1.72 17.40 7.26
N TRP A 179 0.61 17.10 6.61
CA TRP A 179 0.62 16.57 5.24
C TRP A 179 -0.59 16.94 4.41
N ILE A 180 -0.45 16.72 3.09
CA ILE A 180 -1.54 16.67 2.13
C ILE A 180 -1.46 15.30 1.44
N LEU A 181 -2.39 14.39 1.72
CA LEU A 181 -2.49 13.11 1.04
C LEU A 181 -3.61 13.15 -0.01
N TYR A 182 -3.25 12.85 -1.26
CA TYR A 182 -4.21 12.86 -2.36
C TYR A 182 -4.97 11.55 -2.46
N THR A 183 -6.30 11.65 -2.48
CA THR A 183 -7.23 10.55 -2.70
C THR A 183 -8.04 10.78 -3.97
N SER A 184 -8.65 9.73 -4.52
CA SER A 184 -9.60 9.87 -5.63
C SER A 184 -10.76 10.79 -5.26
N GLY A 185 -11.26 11.55 -6.23
CA GLY A 185 -12.33 12.50 -6.03
C GLY A 185 -13.58 12.16 -6.85
N SER A 186 -14.77 12.39 -6.28
CA SER A 186 -16.06 12.14 -6.93
C SER A 186 -16.30 12.98 -8.18
N THR A 187 -15.54 14.06 -8.36
CA THR A 187 -15.60 14.96 -9.55
C THR A 187 -14.66 14.53 -10.66
N GLY A 188 -14.03 13.38 -10.57
CA GLY A 188 -13.07 12.88 -11.57
C GLY A 188 -11.65 13.45 -11.42
N GLN A 189 -11.38 14.24 -10.38
CA GLN A 189 -10.04 14.78 -10.07
C GLN A 189 -9.63 14.43 -8.64
N PRO A 190 -8.35 14.13 -8.37
CA PRO A 190 -7.86 13.87 -7.03
C PRO A 190 -8.08 15.06 -6.08
N LYS A 191 -8.32 14.76 -4.81
CA LYS A 191 -8.45 15.76 -3.75
C LYS A 191 -7.41 15.54 -2.65
N GLY A 192 -6.77 16.61 -2.21
CA GLY A 192 -5.81 16.58 -1.12
C GLY A 192 -6.52 16.64 0.24
N VAL A 193 -6.34 15.64 1.09
CA VAL A 193 -6.81 15.63 2.47
C VAL A 193 -5.69 16.13 3.37
N VAL A 194 -5.96 17.12 4.21
CA VAL A 194 -4.96 17.67 5.14
C VAL A 194 -5.10 17.07 6.54
N GLN A 195 -4.00 17.00 7.28
CA GLN A 195 -4.01 16.63 8.70
C GLN A 195 -3.03 17.49 9.49
N THR A 196 -3.34 17.72 10.77
CA THR A 196 -2.47 18.45 11.70
C THR A 196 -1.56 17.51 12.47
N HIS A 197 -0.51 18.05 13.09
CA HIS A 197 0.35 17.27 13.99
C HIS A 197 -0.46 16.69 15.15
N ARG A 198 -1.35 17.48 15.77
CA ARG A 198 -2.21 17.05 16.88
C ARG A 198 -3.08 15.84 16.51
N ASN A 199 -3.78 15.91 15.37
CA ASN A 199 -4.68 14.83 14.95
C ASN A 199 -3.92 13.51 14.75
N VAL A 200 -2.72 13.61 14.16
CA VAL A 200 -1.86 12.45 13.95
C VAL A 200 -1.35 11.89 15.27
N LEU A 201 -0.88 12.74 16.17
CA LEU A 201 -0.39 12.30 17.49
C LEU A 201 -1.52 11.68 18.32
N HIS A 202 -2.75 12.19 18.22
CA HIS A 202 -3.92 11.56 18.86
C HIS A 202 -4.20 10.15 18.31
N ASP A 203 -4.16 9.96 16.99
CA ASP A 203 -4.33 8.62 16.39
C ASP A 203 -3.22 7.66 16.79
N ILE A 204 -1.97 8.15 16.86
CA ILE A 204 -0.82 7.34 17.29
C ILE A 204 -0.88 7.06 18.80
N MET A 205 -1.36 7.98 19.62
CA MET A 205 -1.61 7.77 21.05
C MET A 205 -2.60 6.60 21.24
N ASN A 206 -3.76 6.66 20.58
CA ASN A 206 -4.72 5.58 20.63
C ASN A 206 -4.13 4.23 20.18
N TYR A 207 -3.39 4.24 19.07
CA TYR A 207 -2.72 3.03 18.54
C TYR A 207 -1.66 2.49 19.52
N THR A 208 -0.86 3.36 20.09
CA THR A 208 0.19 3.01 21.05
C THR A 208 -0.39 2.39 22.30
N ASN A 209 -1.40 3.04 22.91
CA ASN A 209 -1.98 2.63 24.16
C ASN A 209 -2.83 1.35 24.04
N ALA A 210 -3.61 1.23 22.94
CA ALA A 210 -4.42 0.03 22.74
C ALA A 210 -3.59 -1.23 22.48
N PHE A 211 -2.45 -1.13 21.83
CA PHE A 211 -1.63 -2.28 21.46
C PHE A 211 -0.32 -2.37 22.22
N HIS A 212 -0.12 -1.52 23.24
CA HIS A 212 1.05 -1.47 24.10
C HIS A 212 2.36 -1.47 23.31
N ILE A 213 2.43 -0.59 22.28
CA ILE A 213 3.61 -0.50 21.42
C ILE A 213 4.78 0.06 22.21
N CYS A 214 5.90 -0.63 22.15
CA CYS A 214 7.09 -0.31 22.92
C CYS A 214 8.37 -0.41 22.10
N GLN A 215 9.48 -0.02 22.68
CA GLN A 215 10.81 0.00 22.05
C GLN A 215 11.30 -1.39 21.59
N ALA A 216 10.71 -2.48 22.04
CA ALA A 216 11.07 -3.84 21.62
C ALA A 216 10.34 -4.28 20.35
N ASP A 217 9.31 -3.53 19.92
CA ASP A 217 8.54 -3.88 18.74
C ASP A 217 9.28 -3.66 17.43
N ARG A 218 8.90 -4.46 16.45
CA ARG A 218 9.41 -4.45 15.08
C ARG A 218 8.22 -4.45 14.13
N LEU A 219 7.98 -3.29 13.52
CA LEU A 219 6.81 -3.07 12.67
C LEU A 219 7.20 -3.17 11.20
N ILE A 220 6.50 -4.02 10.44
CA ILE A 220 6.71 -4.07 8.99
C ILE A 220 5.84 -3.04 8.29
N LEU A 221 6.42 -2.33 7.30
CA LEU A 221 5.74 -1.34 6.47
C LEU A 221 5.65 -1.83 5.04
N LEU A 222 4.42 -2.15 4.59
CA LEU A 222 4.12 -2.76 3.30
C LEU A 222 3.40 -1.81 2.33
N THR A 223 3.09 -0.59 2.77
CA THR A 223 2.27 0.37 2.02
C THR A 223 3.06 1.59 1.58
N SER A 224 2.66 2.20 0.46
CA SER A 224 3.28 3.44 -0.06
C SER A 224 3.05 4.62 0.88
N TYR A 225 4.00 5.57 0.95
CA TYR A 225 3.87 6.81 1.72
C TYR A 225 2.72 7.71 1.29
N SER A 226 2.16 7.50 0.11
CA SER A 226 0.97 8.20 -0.38
C SER A 226 -0.36 7.68 0.20
N VAL A 227 -0.31 6.63 1.02
CA VAL A 227 -1.49 6.02 1.65
C VAL A 227 -1.47 6.26 3.16
N VAL A 228 -2.59 6.69 3.73
CA VAL A 228 -2.72 7.02 5.16
C VAL A 228 -2.37 5.87 6.11
N ASP A 229 -2.50 4.63 5.66
CA ASP A 229 -2.16 3.45 6.45
C ASP A 229 -0.67 3.38 6.84
N THR A 230 0.21 3.89 5.96
CA THR A 230 1.66 4.06 6.22
C THR A 230 1.94 4.91 7.43
N VAL A 231 1.19 5.97 7.62
CA VAL A 231 1.35 6.94 8.71
C VAL A 231 1.35 6.24 10.06
N ARG A 232 0.38 5.34 10.27
CA ARG A 232 0.22 4.65 11.55
C ARG A 232 1.33 3.64 11.81
N THR A 233 1.77 2.92 10.78
CA THR A 233 2.89 1.99 10.92
C THR A 233 4.20 2.73 11.18
N MET A 234 4.47 3.78 10.40
CA MET A 234 5.71 4.57 10.50
C MET A 234 5.82 5.31 11.83
N TYR A 235 4.80 6.10 12.19
CA TYR A 235 4.83 6.87 13.43
C TYR A 235 4.58 5.98 14.66
N GLY A 236 3.77 4.92 14.52
CA GLY A 236 3.62 3.92 15.58
C GLY A 236 4.95 3.27 15.96
N ALA A 237 5.86 3.05 15.02
CA ALA A 237 7.21 2.61 15.32
C ALA A 237 8.07 3.74 15.89
N LEU A 238 8.29 4.81 15.11
CA LEU A 238 9.33 5.80 15.36
C LEU A 238 9.03 6.72 16.54
N LEU A 239 7.77 6.94 16.89
CA LEU A 239 7.37 7.75 18.06
C LEU A 239 7.30 6.96 19.37
N ASN A 240 7.67 5.67 19.35
CA ASN A 240 7.70 4.79 20.53
C ASN A 240 9.04 4.05 20.74
N GLY A 241 10.09 4.45 20.02
CA GLY A 241 11.41 3.82 20.13
C GLY A 241 11.52 2.44 19.47
N ALA A 242 10.47 2.00 18.74
CA ALA A 242 10.42 0.73 18.02
C ALA A 242 11.14 0.79 16.68
N SER A 243 11.37 -0.36 16.05
CA SER A 243 12.06 -0.43 14.75
C SER A 243 11.07 -0.61 13.61
N LEU A 244 11.30 0.10 12.51
CA LEU A 244 10.50 0.07 11.29
C LEU A 244 11.21 -0.71 10.17
N TYR A 245 10.48 -1.58 9.50
CA TYR A 245 10.98 -2.47 8.44
C TYR A 245 10.21 -2.24 7.14
N PRO A 246 10.58 -1.25 6.31
CA PRO A 246 9.95 -1.01 5.02
C PRO A 246 10.29 -2.13 4.02
N VAL A 247 9.25 -2.63 3.35
CA VAL A 247 9.36 -3.60 2.24
C VAL A 247 8.48 -3.13 1.09
N ASP A 248 9.11 -2.90 -0.07
CA ASP A 248 8.40 -2.54 -1.29
C ASP A 248 7.85 -3.80 -1.98
N VAL A 249 6.62 -4.17 -1.65
CA VAL A 249 5.96 -5.38 -2.19
C VAL A 249 5.78 -5.32 -3.70
N LYS A 250 5.69 -4.12 -4.30
CA LYS A 250 5.58 -3.95 -5.76
C LYS A 250 6.89 -4.34 -6.46
N LYS A 251 8.01 -4.10 -5.79
CA LYS A 251 9.36 -4.40 -6.30
C LYS A 251 9.81 -5.80 -5.91
N ASP A 252 9.63 -6.14 -4.62
CA ASP A 252 10.22 -7.32 -4.00
C ASP A 252 9.31 -8.55 -4.08
N GLY A 253 8.02 -8.37 -4.37
CA GLY A 253 7.03 -9.44 -4.33
C GLY A 253 6.71 -9.92 -2.92
N LEU A 254 5.98 -11.03 -2.81
CA LEU A 254 5.58 -11.62 -1.52
C LEU A 254 6.33 -12.92 -1.20
N THR A 255 7.04 -13.50 -2.15
CA THR A 255 7.66 -14.83 -2.01
C THR A 255 8.63 -14.92 -0.84
N HIS A 256 9.41 -13.85 -0.61
CA HIS A 256 10.39 -13.80 0.47
C HIS A 256 9.88 -13.08 1.73
N LEU A 257 8.61 -12.69 1.76
CA LEU A 257 8.07 -11.93 2.89
C LEU A 257 8.05 -12.76 4.18
N ALA A 258 7.75 -14.06 4.09
CA ALA A 258 7.76 -14.95 5.23
C ALA A 258 9.15 -15.08 5.87
N ASP A 259 10.18 -15.23 5.04
CA ASP A 259 11.56 -15.30 5.49
C ASP A 259 12.01 -13.98 6.12
N TRP A 260 11.60 -12.85 5.52
CA TRP A 260 11.86 -11.52 6.06
C TRP A 260 11.20 -11.32 7.44
N LEU A 261 9.94 -11.72 7.60
CA LEU A 261 9.22 -11.66 8.89
C LEU A 261 9.92 -12.46 9.99
N ASN A 262 10.36 -13.68 9.67
CA ASN A 262 11.04 -14.56 10.62
C ASN A 262 12.48 -14.12 10.90
N HIS A 263 13.25 -13.79 9.87
CA HIS A 263 14.64 -13.33 10.01
C HIS A 263 14.73 -12.08 10.89
N HIS A 264 13.87 -11.10 10.62
CA HIS A 264 13.84 -9.87 11.39
C HIS A 264 12.98 -9.93 12.64
N GLN A 265 12.38 -11.09 12.95
CA GLN A 265 11.54 -11.29 14.13
C GLN A 265 10.47 -10.21 14.28
N ILE A 266 9.73 -9.95 13.20
CA ILE A 266 8.67 -8.93 13.17
C ILE A 266 7.61 -9.27 14.22
N THR A 267 7.20 -8.26 14.99
CA THR A 267 6.22 -8.40 16.07
C THR A 267 4.84 -7.90 15.68
N ILE A 268 4.77 -6.93 14.77
CA ILE A 268 3.52 -6.32 14.30
C ILE A 268 3.48 -6.35 12.78
N TYR A 269 2.50 -7.07 12.25
CA TYR A 269 2.15 -7.10 10.83
C TYR A 269 0.90 -6.27 10.58
N ARG A 270 0.96 -5.35 9.62
CA ARG A 270 -0.17 -4.53 9.21
C ARG A 270 -0.28 -4.48 7.70
N SER A 271 -1.48 -4.75 7.16
CA SER A 271 -1.76 -4.65 5.72
C SER A 271 -3.25 -4.53 5.41
N PHE A 272 -3.59 -4.43 4.12
CA PHE A 272 -4.96 -4.65 3.67
C PHE A 272 -5.27 -6.14 3.57
N SER A 273 -6.57 -6.49 3.65
CA SER A 273 -7.03 -7.88 3.61
C SER A 273 -6.63 -8.61 2.32
N THR A 274 -6.63 -7.93 1.18
CA THR A 274 -6.21 -8.52 -0.11
C THR A 274 -4.72 -8.87 -0.10
N LEU A 275 -3.85 -7.99 0.40
CA LEU A 275 -2.41 -8.27 0.50
C LEU A 275 -2.14 -9.45 1.45
N PHE A 276 -2.83 -9.47 2.60
CA PHE A 276 -2.75 -10.57 3.55
C PHE A 276 -3.12 -11.92 2.92
N ARG A 277 -4.24 -12.00 2.19
CA ARG A 277 -4.67 -13.23 1.51
C ARG A 277 -3.61 -13.73 0.53
N HIS A 278 -3.06 -12.83 -0.27
CA HIS A 278 -2.00 -13.19 -1.22
C HIS A 278 -0.70 -13.60 -0.51
N PHE A 279 -0.35 -12.95 0.59
CA PHE A 279 0.79 -13.38 1.41
C PHE A 279 0.59 -14.81 1.91
N ILE A 280 -0.58 -15.13 2.47
CA ILE A 280 -0.89 -16.49 2.92
C ILE A 280 -0.83 -17.52 1.77
N ASP A 281 -1.26 -17.14 0.57
CA ASP A 281 -1.18 -18.02 -0.61
C ASP A 281 0.28 -18.34 -1.04
N THR A 282 1.27 -17.55 -0.61
CA THR A 282 2.69 -17.83 -0.88
C THR A 282 3.34 -18.78 0.13
N LEU A 283 2.71 -19.00 1.29
CA LEU A 283 3.27 -19.81 2.36
C LEU A 283 3.29 -21.30 2.00
N ASP A 284 4.35 -21.97 2.40
CA ASP A 284 4.40 -23.40 2.49
C ASP A 284 3.76 -23.84 3.82
N GLY A 285 2.96 -24.92 3.82
CA GLY A 285 1.96 -25.24 4.85
C GLY A 285 2.39 -25.22 6.31
N ASP A 286 3.69 -25.30 6.62
CA ASP A 286 4.23 -25.41 7.98
C ASP A 286 4.95 -24.13 8.47
N GLN A 287 4.96 -23.06 7.68
CA GLN A 287 5.60 -21.79 8.08
C GLN A 287 4.85 -21.16 9.25
N GLN A 288 5.58 -20.83 10.32
CA GLN A 288 5.06 -20.23 11.55
C GLN A 288 5.73 -18.86 11.78
N PHE A 289 5.02 -17.98 12.49
CA PHE A 289 5.49 -16.63 12.83
C PHE A 289 5.44 -16.43 14.36
N PRO A 290 6.35 -17.07 15.13
CA PRO A 290 6.25 -17.14 16.60
C PRO A 290 6.47 -15.79 17.30
N LYS A 291 7.04 -14.79 16.61
CA LYS A 291 7.27 -13.47 17.17
C LYS A 291 6.15 -12.47 16.86
N LEU A 292 5.27 -12.79 15.89
CA LEU A 292 4.12 -11.96 15.60
C LEU A 292 3.11 -12.00 16.74
N ARG A 293 2.96 -10.87 17.44
CA ARG A 293 2.00 -10.68 18.52
C ARG A 293 0.73 -9.93 18.07
N LEU A 294 0.81 -9.21 16.94
CA LEU A 294 -0.30 -8.44 16.39
C LEU A 294 -0.38 -8.60 14.87
N LEU A 295 -1.55 -9.01 14.39
CA LEU A 295 -1.93 -9.02 12.98
C LEU A 295 -3.07 -8.03 12.77
N TYR A 296 -2.80 -6.90 12.11
CA TYR A 296 -3.76 -5.82 11.91
C TYR A 296 -4.18 -5.73 10.44
N LEU A 297 -5.46 -5.95 10.15
CA LEU A 297 -6.02 -5.75 8.81
C LEU A 297 -6.94 -4.53 8.79
N CYS A 298 -6.86 -3.75 7.72
CA CYS A 298 -7.66 -2.53 7.53
C CYS A 298 -7.78 -2.16 6.05
N GLY A 299 -8.51 -1.07 5.78
CA GLY A 299 -8.61 -0.49 4.45
C GLY A 299 -9.52 -1.24 3.47
N GLU A 300 -9.86 -2.48 3.75
CA GLU A 300 -10.76 -3.33 2.97
C GLU A 300 -11.60 -4.19 3.91
N PRO A 301 -12.74 -4.73 3.45
CA PRO A 301 -13.53 -5.66 4.25
C PRO A 301 -12.71 -6.89 4.66
N VAL A 302 -12.83 -7.23 5.94
CA VAL A 302 -12.33 -8.50 6.51
C VAL A 302 -13.48 -9.49 6.55
N TYR A 303 -13.23 -10.69 6.05
CA TYR A 303 -14.23 -11.75 5.98
C TYR A 303 -13.89 -12.90 6.95
N ARG A 304 -14.89 -13.73 7.28
CA ARG A 304 -14.71 -14.92 8.11
C ARG A 304 -13.55 -15.80 7.64
N ARG A 305 -13.36 -15.96 6.31
CA ARG A 305 -12.23 -16.69 5.74
C ARG A 305 -10.86 -16.15 6.17
N ASP A 306 -10.74 -14.84 6.39
CA ASP A 306 -9.48 -14.22 6.81
C ASP A 306 -9.14 -14.58 8.25
N LEU A 307 -10.18 -14.69 9.10
CA LEU A 307 -10.02 -15.23 10.45
C LEU A 307 -9.64 -16.71 10.44
N GLU A 308 -10.18 -17.52 9.54
CA GLU A 308 -9.79 -18.93 9.44
C GLU A 308 -8.34 -19.08 8.98
N LEU A 309 -7.87 -18.23 8.05
CA LEU A 309 -6.46 -18.17 7.66
C LEU A 309 -5.56 -17.76 8.83
N TYR A 310 -5.98 -16.73 9.60
CA TYR A 310 -5.29 -16.33 10.82
C TYR A 310 -5.23 -17.47 11.85
N LYS A 311 -6.36 -18.12 12.14
CA LYS A 311 -6.42 -19.23 13.11
C LYS A 311 -5.49 -20.39 12.74
N LYS A 312 -5.36 -20.67 11.45
CA LYS A 312 -4.51 -21.75 10.95
C LYS A 312 -3.02 -21.44 11.03
N GLN A 313 -2.62 -20.20 10.67
CA GLN A 313 -1.23 -19.89 10.31
C GLN A 313 -0.44 -19.18 11.43
N PHE A 314 -1.12 -18.54 12.41
CA PHE A 314 -0.43 -17.70 13.40
C PHE A 314 -0.44 -18.33 14.79
N SER A 315 0.45 -17.82 15.69
CA SER A 315 0.52 -18.26 17.09
C SER A 315 -0.80 -18.02 17.85
N PRO A 316 -1.13 -18.83 18.88
CA PRO A 316 -2.25 -18.54 19.79
C PRO A 316 -2.14 -17.20 20.51
N ASP A 317 -0.91 -16.69 20.69
CA ASP A 317 -0.66 -15.42 21.38
C ASP A 317 -0.75 -14.21 20.45
N CYS A 318 -0.87 -14.44 19.13
CA CYS A 318 -1.05 -13.36 18.16
C CYS A 318 -2.50 -12.86 18.22
N ILE A 319 -2.69 -11.58 18.45
CA ILE A 319 -4.01 -10.92 18.42
C ILE A 319 -4.30 -10.44 17.00
N PHE A 320 -5.49 -10.76 16.50
CA PHE A 320 -6.00 -10.27 15.23
C PHE A 320 -6.80 -8.98 15.46
N VAL A 321 -6.58 -7.98 14.63
CA VAL A 321 -7.30 -6.69 14.66
C VAL A 321 -7.93 -6.39 13.31
N ASN A 322 -9.23 -6.10 13.33
CA ASN A 322 -9.94 -5.53 12.19
C ASN A 322 -10.22 -4.06 12.45
N GLY A 323 -9.59 -3.17 11.69
CA GLY A 323 -9.72 -1.72 11.87
C GLY A 323 -10.37 -1.02 10.69
N ILE A 324 -11.15 0.03 10.98
CA ILE A 324 -11.76 0.89 9.98
C ILE A 324 -11.35 2.35 10.19
N GLY A 325 -11.15 3.04 9.06
CA GLY A 325 -10.75 4.44 9.03
C GLY A 325 -10.76 5.01 7.62
N SER A 326 -10.47 6.30 7.53
CA SER A 326 -10.27 7.01 6.26
C SER A 326 -9.17 8.05 6.40
N THR A 327 -8.74 8.66 5.30
CA THR A 327 -7.73 9.73 5.34
C THR A 327 -8.24 10.97 6.09
N GLU A 328 -9.56 11.20 6.06
CA GLU A 328 -10.23 12.36 6.64
C GLU A 328 -10.40 12.29 8.16
N CYS A 329 -10.56 11.09 8.73
CA CYS A 329 -10.81 10.91 10.17
C CYS A 329 -9.83 9.95 10.84
N LEU A 330 -8.82 9.47 10.12
CA LEU A 330 -7.86 8.46 10.59
C LEU A 330 -8.60 7.18 11.04
N THR A 331 -8.15 6.46 12.08
CA THR A 331 -8.91 5.32 12.59
C THR A 331 -10.00 5.79 13.55
N TYR A 332 -11.16 5.21 13.44
CA TYR A 332 -12.26 5.51 14.36
C TYR A 332 -12.83 4.31 15.09
N ARG A 333 -12.60 3.08 14.61
CA ARG A 333 -12.95 1.84 15.31
C ARG A 333 -11.99 0.71 15.00
N TRP A 334 -11.88 -0.23 15.93
CA TRP A 334 -11.26 -1.53 15.73
C TRP A 334 -11.89 -2.61 16.58
N ASN A 335 -11.66 -3.87 16.18
CA ASN A 335 -12.10 -5.06 16.88
C ASN A 335 -10.89 -5.97 17.12
N LEU A 336 -10.61 -6.28 18.37
CA LEU A 336 -9.57 -7.24 18.76
C LEU A 336 -10.18 -8.63 18.86
N MET A 337 -9.47 -9.61 18.34
CA MET A 337 -9.93 -11.00 18.28
C MET A 337 -8.78 -11.95 18.55
N ASP A 338 -9.04 -13.02 19.30
CA ASP A 338 -8.13 -14.15 19.45
C ASP A 338 -8.64 -15.38 18.68
N LYS A 339 -7.92 -16.49 18.74
CA LYS A 339 -8.29 -17.73 18.03
C LYS A 339 -9.61 -18.35 18.51
N LYS A 340 -10.15 -17.94 19.67
CA LYS A 340 -11.40 -18.48 20.22
C LYS A 340 -12.63 -17.81 19.65
N ILE A 341 -12.46 -16.64 18.98
CA ILE A 341 -13.58 -15.90 18.41
C ILE A 341 -14.35 -16.74 17.40
N GLN A 342 -15.67 -16.66 17.45
CA GLN A 342 -16.56 -17.21 16.45
C GLN A 342 -17.33 -16.07 15.80
N VAL A 343 -17.31 -16.01 14.48
CA VAL A 343 -18.07 -15.05 13.66
C VAL A 343 -18.99 -15.85 12.77
N ASN A 344 -20.29 -15.68 12.96
CA ASN A 344 -21.31 -16.43 12.23
C ASN A 344 -21.52 -15.86 10.82
N ASP A 345 -21.45 -14.53 10.70
CA ASP A 345 -21.62 -13.83 9.43
C ASP A 345 -20.34 -13.86 8.58
N ASN A 346 -20.50 -13.61 7.29
CA ASN A 346 -19.35 -13.52 6.40
C ASN A 346 -18.48 -12.29 6.68
N ASN A 347 -19.10 -11.15 7.06
CA ASN A 347 -18.40 -9.90 7.38
C ASN A 347 -17.95 -9.91 8.85
N VAL A 348 -16.68 -9.64 9.07
CA VAL A 348 -16.11 -9.49 10.42
C VAL A 348 -16.41 -8.08 10.93
N PRO A 349 -17.05 -7.93 12.10
CA PRO A 349 -17.33 -6.61 12.67
C PRO A 349 -16.07 -5.75 12.83
N VAL A 350 -16.24 -4.43 12.67
CA VAL A 350 -15.17 -3.45 12.83
C VAL A 350 -15.06 -2.91 14.27
N GLY A 351 -15.93 -3.38 15.16
CA GLY A 351 -15.80 -3.29 16.60
C GLY A 351 -16.18 -1.97 17.25
N TYR A 352 -15.32 -1.46 18.11
CA TYR A 352 -15.65 -0.50 19.15
C TYR A 352 -14.93 0.84 18.95
N PRO A 353 -15.46 1.95 19.50
CA PRO A 353 -14.90 3.28 19.32
C PRO A 353 -13.55 3.44 20.02
N LEU A 354 -12.76 4.38 19.49
CA LEU A 354 -11.51 4.84 20.10
C LEU A 354 -11.82 6.00 21.08
N GLU A 355 -10.81 6.33 21.89
CA GLU A 355 -10.90 7.49 22.79
C GLU A 355 -11.09 8.79 22.00
N ASP A 356 -11.99 9.64 22.44
CA ASP A 356 -12.38 10.94 21.84
C ASP A 356 -12.93 10.84 20.40
N ILE A 357 -13.40 9.67 20.01
CA ILE A 357 -14.03 9.44 18.70
C ILE A 357 -15.37 8.74 18.89
N GLU A 358 -16.40 9.33 18.36
CA GLU A 358 -17.73 8.75 18.33
C GLU A 358 -18.19 8.48 16.91
N VAL A 359 -18.93 7.39 16.71
CA VAL A 359 -19.55 7.05 15.43
C VAL A 359 -21.07 7.08 15.63
N LEU A 360 -21.70 8.00 14.91
CA LEU A 360 -23.15 8.13 14.80
C LEU A 360 -23.59 7.40 13.54
N LEU A 361 -24.76 6.78 13.59
CA LEU A 361 -25.44 6.26 12.39
C LEU A 361 -26.61 7.19 12.05
N LEU A 362 -26.56 7.84 10.89
CA LEU A 362 -27.53 8.82 10.47
C LEU A 362 -28.39 8.32 9.31
N ASP A 363 -29.68 8.64 9.34
CA ASP A 363 -30.58 8.45 8.21
C ASP A 363 -30.38 9.50 7.10
N ASP A 364 -31.23 9.49 6.09
CA ASP A 364 -31.17 10.45 4.98
C ASP A 364 -31.49 11.88 5.40
N ASP A 365 -32.27 12.05 6.46
CA ASP A 365 -32.63 13.34 7.05
C ASP A 365 -31.57 13.86 8.04
N GLY A 366 -30.55 13.07 8.32
CA GLY A 366 -29.46 13.39 9.25
C GLY A 366 -29.79 13.13 10.72
N LYS A 367 -30.84 12.37 11.00
CA LYS A 367 -31.22 11.95 12.36
C LYS A 367 -30.52 10.64 12.70
N GLU A 368 -30.18 10.48 13.96
CA GLU A 368 -29.58 9.26 14.47
C GLU A 368 -30.59 8.11 14.46
N VAL A 369 -30.19 6.97 13.88
CA VAL A 369 -31.00 5.74 13.87
C VAL A 369 -30.80 4.94 15.16
N ALA A 370 -31.71 4.04 15.47
CA ALA A 370 -31.63 3.18 16.64
C ALA A 370 -30.57 2.08 16.48
N PHE A 371 -30.21 1.41 17.60
CA PHE A 371 -29.41 0.18 17.57
C PHE A 371 -30.09 -0.87 16.70
N ASN A 372 -29.27 -1.65 15.99
CA ASN A 372 -29.72 -2.67 15.03
C ASN A 372 -30.44 -2.10 13.78
N GLU A 373 -30.35 -0.81 13.53
CA GLU A 373 -30.78 -0.18 12.28
C GLU A 373 -29.59 0.28 11.45
N ILE A 374 -29.75 0.25 10.12
CA ILE A 374 -28.70 0.67 9.18
C ILE A 374 -28.76 2.18 8.98
N GLY A 375 -27.62 2.84 9.19
CA GLY A 375 -27.45 4.27 8.91
C GLY A 375 -26.12 4.59 8.26
N GLU A 376 -25.96 5.84 7.79
CA GLU A 376 -24.69 6.35 7.28
C GLU A 376 -23.76 6.61 8.47
N MET A 377 -22.59 5.97 8.47
CA MET A 377 -21.55 6.21 9.47
C MET A 377 -21.08 7.65 9.40
N SER A 378 -21.20 8.37 10.50
CA SER A 378 -20.72 9.74 10.67
C SER A 378 -19.81 9.80 11.88
N VAL A 379 -18.59 10.27 11.70
CA VAL A 379 -17.57 10.32 12.76
C VAL A 379 -17.58 11.68 13.41
N ARG A 380 -17.86 11.75 14.72
CA ARG A 380 -17.77 12.93 15.55
C ARG A 380 -16.50 12.94 16.37
N SER A 381 -15.72 14.01 16.24
CA SER A 381 -14.49 14.22 17.01
C SER A 381 -13.95 15.63 16.77
N ARG A 382 -13.14 16.13 17.70
CA ARG A 382 -12.31 17.33 17.51
C ARG A 382 -11.05 17.07 16.68
N TYR A 383 -10.65 15.79 16.52
CA TYR A 383 -9.42 15.37 15.84
C TYR A 383 -9.63 14.97 14.37
N LEU A 384 -10.71 15.45 13.75
CA LEU A 384 -10.96 15.28 12.33
C LEU A 384 -10.03 16.16 11.48
N SER A 385 -9.76 15.73 10.24
CA SER A 385 -9.09 16.56 9.25
C SER A 385 -9.64 17.99 9.23
N PRO A 386 -8.81 19.04 9.12
CA PRO A 386 -9.30 20.40 8.85
C PRO A 386 -10.18 20.51 7.60
N GLY A 387 -9.98 19.59 6.64
CA GLY A 387 -10.77 19.53 5.41
C GLY A 387 -9.92 19.09 4.19
N TYR A 388 -10.36 19.56 3.03
CA TYR A 388 -9.68 19.32 1.77
C TYR A 388 -8.87 20.54 1.35
N TRP A 389 -7.65 20.31 0.92
CA TRP A 389 -6.72 21.35 0.47
C TRP A 389 -7.35 22.20 -0.65
N ARG A 390 -7.44 23.51 -0.43
CA ARG A 390 -8.00 24.48 -1.37
C ARG A 390 -9.41 24.15 -1.91
N ARG A 391 -10.20 23.39 -1.16
CA ARG A 391 -11.59 23.01 -1.48
C ARG A 391 -12.52 23.34 -0.30
N PRO A 392 -12.71 24.63 0.06
CA PRO A 392 -13.51 25.02 1.21
C PRO A 392 -14.97 24.57 1.11
N GLU A 393 -15.58 24.67 -0.08
CA GLU A 393 -16.96 24.26 -0.32
C GLU A 393 -17.17 22.76 -0.08
N LEU A 394 -16.27 21.92 -0.60
CA LEU A 394 -16.31 20.47 -0.38
C LEU A 394 -16.09 20.15 1.10
N SER A 395 -15.20 20.90 1.77
CA SER A 395 -14.93 20.73 3.19
C SER A 395 -16.16 21.03 4.03
N GLN A 396 -16.88 22.12 3.75
CA GLN A 396 -18.12 22.48 4.45
C GLN A 396 -19.24 21.44 4.28
N VAL A 397 -19.36 20.83 3.11
CA VAL A 397 -20.34 19.77 2.85
C VAL A 397 -20.03 18.47 3.60
N LYS A 398 -18.75 18.14 3.77
CA LYS A 398 -18.33 16.86 4.35
C LYS A 398 -18.03 16.92 5.84
N PHE A 399 -17.56 18.07 6.34
CA PHE A 399 -17.23 18.29 7.75
C PHE A 399 -18.20 19.30 8.34
N LEU A 400 -19.24 18.78 8.99
CA LEU A 400 -20.29 19.57 9.58
C LEU A 400 -19.88 20.02 11.01
N SER A 401 -20.36 21.18 11.44
CA SER A 401 -20.26 21.58 12.84
C SER A 401 -21.15 20.69 13.71
N ASP A 402 -20.73 20.40 14.93
CA ASP A 402 -21.58 19.70 15.88
C ASP A 402 -22.78 20.61 16.24
N PRO A 403 -24.03 20.12 16.07
CA PRO A 403 -25.24 20.88 16.43
C PRO A 403 -25.31 21.21 17.93
N ASN A 404 -24.64 20.47 18.79
CA ASN A 404 -24.54 20.72 20.23
C ASN A 404 -23.52 21.82 20.58
N GLY A 405 -22.78 22.33 19.60
CA GLY A 405 -21.71 23.32 19.80
C GLY A 405 -20.40 22.69 20.25
N GLY A 406 -19.40 23.54 20.54
CA GLY A 406 -18.06 23.09 20.92
C GLY A 406 -17.09 23.06 19.74
N ASP A 407 -15.95 22.37 19.91
CA ASP A 407 -14.88 22.25 18.93
C ASP A 407 -14.91 20.91 18.16
N GLU A 408 -15.91 20.06 18.43
CA GLU A 408 -16.15 18.84 17.70
C GLU A 408 -16.79 19.12 16.33
N ARG A 409 -16.50 18.24 15.39
CA ARG A 409 -17.11 18.25 14.05
C ARG A 409 -17.56 16.85 13.68
N ILE A 410 -18.44 16.78 12.70
CA ILE A 410 -19.01 15.53 12.20
C ILE A 410 -18.58 15.33 10.75
N TYR A 411 -17.88 14.25 10.47
CA TYR A 411 -17.50 13.84 9.11
C TYR A 411 -18.42 12.74 8.59
N ARG A 412 -19.11 12.99 7.48
CA ARG A 412 -19.97 12.01 6.80
C ARG A 412 -19.12 11.12 5.89
N THR A 413 -18.97 9.84 6.27
CA THR A 413 -18.05 8.92 5.58
C THR A 413 -18.60 8.41 4.25
N GLY A 414 -19.92 8.32 4.09
CA GLY A 414 -20.57 7.61 3.00
C GLY A 414 -20.59 6.08 3.16
N ASP A 415 -19.98 5.54 4.21
CA ASP A 415 -20.08 4.12 4.58
C ASP A 415 -21.40 3.88 5.34
N LEU A 416 -22.04 2.73 5.12
CA LEU A 416 -23.20 2.26 5.86
C LEU A 416 -22.78 1.33 6.98
N GLY A 417 -23.42 1.45 8.12
CA GLY A 417 -23.15 0.64 9.30
C GLY A 417 -24.37 0.22 10.07
N LEU A 418 -24.17 -0.76 10.95
CA LEU A 418 -25.11 -1.27 11.91
C LEU A 418 -24.40 -1.35 13.26
N ILE A 419 -24.91 -0.70 14.30
CA ILE A 419 -24.39 -0.85 15.67
C ILE A 419 -25.28 -1.86 16.41
N LEU A 420 -24.65 -2.94 16.88
CA LEU A 420 -25.29 -3.99 17.65
C LEU A 420 -25.56 -3.53 19.09
N ASP A 421 -26.40 -4.28 19.85
CA ASP A 421 -26.76 -3.95 21.23
C ASP A 421 -25.56 -3.84 22.20
N ASP A 422 -24.45 -4.52 21.90
CA ASP A 422 -23.20 -4.44 22.68
C ASP A 422 -22.29 -3.25 22.24
N GLY A 423 -22.76 -2.42 21.31
CA GLY A 423 -22.01 -1.29 20.75
C GLY A 423 -21.02 -1.65 19.64
N CYS A 424 -20.96 -2.93 19.24
CA CYS A 424 -20.11 -3.40 18.15
C CYS A 424 -20.63 -2.88 16.79
N LEU A 425 -19.76 -2.27 15.98
CA LEU A 425 -20.12 -1.77 14.65
C LEU A 425 -19.85 -2.84 13.60
N VAL A 426 -20.80 -3.05 12.73
CA VAL A 426 -20.69 -3.88 11.52
C VAL A 426 -20.73 -2.96 10.29
N HIS A 427 -19.79 -3.11 9.38
CA HIS A 427 -19.78 -2.39 8.10
C HIS A 427 -20.75 -3.06 7.11
N MET A 428 -21.70 -2.31 6.60
CA MET A 428 -22.80 -2.78 5.75
C MET A 428 -22.64 -2.37 4.28
N GLY A 429 -21.48 -1.87 3.87
CA GLY A 429 -21.22 -1.39 2.52
C GLY A 429 -21.18 0.13 2.42
N ARG A 430 -21.45 0.66 1.23
CA ARG A 430 -21.42 2.10 0.97
C ARG A 430 -22.72 2.61 0.36
N LYS A 431 -23.06 3.87 0.69
CA LYS A 431 -24.18 4.60 0.11
C LYS A 431 -23.88 5.07 -1.32
N ASP A 432 -22.61 5.33 -1.61
CA ASP A 432 -22.10 5.77 -2.92
C ASP A 432 -21.40 4.61 -3.67
N PHE A 433 -20.89 4.92 -4.87
CA PHE A 433 -20.19 3.94 -5.72
C PHE A 433 -18.67 3.90 -5.50
N GLN A 434 -18.19 4.55 -4.45
CA GLN A 434 -16.79 4.47 -4.10
C GLN A 434 -16.42 3.04 -3.67
N VAL A 435 -15.28 2.56 -4.12
CA VAL A 435 -14.80 1.22 -3.80
C VAL A 435 -13.41 1.27 -3.19
N LYS A 436 -13.06 0.24 -2.43
CA LYS A 436 -11.70 0.03 -1.93
C LYS A 436 -11.14 -1.23 -2.57
N ILE A 437 -10.02 -1.09 -3.29
CA ILE A 437 -9.31 -2.19 -3.97
C ILE A 437 -7.83 -2.09 -3.63
N ARG A 438 -7.27 -3.16 -3.08
CA ARG A 438 -5.85 -3.25 -2.69
C ARG A 438 -5.43 -2.09 -1.78
N GLY A 439 -6.32 -1.69 -0.87
CA GLY A 439 -6.15 -0.58 0.05
C GLY A 439 -6.29 0.81 -0.55
N TYR A 440 -6.45 0.92 -1.87
CA TYR A 440 -6.71 2.21 -2.52
C TYR A 440 -8.19 2.53 -2.51
N ARG A 441 -8.51 3.76 -2.15
CA ARG A 441 -9.85 4.33 -2.25
C ARG A 441 -10.06 4.83 -3.67
N ILE A 442 -11.06 4.30 -4.38
CA ILE A 442 -11.30 4.56 -5.79
C ILE A 442 -12.72 5.10 -5.95
N GLU A 443 -12.84 6.28 -6.52
CA GLU A 443 -14.09 6.81 -7.05
C GLU A 443 -14.28 6.26 -8.46
N VAL A 444 -15.25 5.39 -8.68
CA VAL A 444 -15.47 4.82 -10.02
C VAL A 444 -15.81 5.90 -11.05
N GLY A 445 -16.42 7.00 -10.64
CA GLY A 445 -16.70 8.16 -11.50
C GLY A 445 -15.45 8.81 -12.09
N GLU A 446 -14.28 8.74 -11.42
CA GLU A 446 -13.01 9.21 -11.97
C GLU A 446 -12.58 8.36 -13.17
N ILE A 447 -12.80 7.04 -13.11
CA ILE A 447 -12.49 6.13 -14.21
C ILE A 447 -13.50 6.29 -15.35
N GLU A 448 -14.79 6.42 -15.01
CA GLU A 448 -15.86 6.66 -15.99
C GLU A 448 -15.62 7.97 -16.75
N ALA A 449 -15.26 9.04 -16.06
CA ALA A 449 -14.90 10.32 -16.69
C ALA A 449 -13.68 10.19 -17.61
N ALA A 450 -12.65 9.45 -17.18
CA ALA A 450 -11.47 9.21 -18.01
C ALA A 450 -11.81 8.40 -19.28
N LEU A 451 -12.71 7.40 -19.17
CA LEU A 451 -13.22 6.64 -20.31
C LEU A 451 -14.03 7.51 -21.27
N LEU A 452 -14.96 8.31 -20.78
CA LEU A 452 -15.81 9.19 -21.59
C LEU A 452 -15.01 10.28 -22.34
N ASN A 453 -13.80 10.59 -21.89
CA ASN A 453 -12.86 11.47 -22.58
C ASN A 453 -12.02 10.78 -23.67
N ILE A 454 -12.25 9.49 -23.94
CA ILE A 454 -11.64 8.76 -25.05
C ILE A 454 -12.56 8.86 -26.26
N ASP A 455 -12.00 9.22 -27.41
CA ASP A 455 -12.75 9.26 -28.67
C ASP A 455 -13.40 7.90 -28.95
N ASN A 456 -14.61 7.92 -29.52
CA ASN A 456 -15.40 6.74 -29.84
C ASN A 456 -16.07 6.03 -28.63
N ILE A 457 -16.09 6.60 -27.44
CA ILE A 457 -16.91 6.12 -26.32
C ILE A 457 -18.13 7.02 -26.15
N LYS A 458 -19.32 6.41 -26.19
CA LYS A 458 -20.61 7.09 -25.95
C LYS A 458 -21.03 7.03 -24.50
N GLU A 459 -20.95 5.84 -23.91
CA GLU A 459 -21.33 5.59 -22.52
C GLU A 459 -20.30 4.66 -21.87
N ALA A 460 -20.01 4.88 -20.59
CA ALA A 460 -19.12 4.04 -19.82
C ALA A 460 -19.61 3.91 -18.38
N VAL A 461 -19.56 2.70 -17.85
CA VAL A 461 -19.88 2.38 -16.46
C VAL A 461 -18.81 1.46 -15.89
N VAL A 462 -18.37 1.75 -14.66
CA VAL A 462 -17.37 0.93 -13.98
C VAL A 462 -17.99 0.40 -12.69
N ILE A 463 -17.84 -0.90 -12.44
CA ILE A 463 -18.29 -1.52 -11.21
C ILE A 463 -17.21 -2.41 -10.59
N LEU A 464 -17.29 -2.59 -9.27
CA LEU A 464 -16.53 -3.60 -8.56
C LEU A 464 -17.17 -4.97 -8.76
N ARG A 465 -16.38 -5.95 -9.13
CA ARG A 465 -16.78 -7.38 -9.23
C ARG A 465 -16.07 -8.19 -8.15
N GLU A 466 -16.81 -9.17 -7.58
CA GLU A 466 -16.35 -10.10 -6.53
C GLU A 466 -16.69 -11.57 -6.90
N ASP A 467 -16.98 -11.85 -8.16
CA ASP A 467 -17.37 -13.16 -8.69
C ASP A 467 -16.20 -14.12 -8.84
N ARG A 468 -14.96 -13.62 -8.80
CA ARG A 468 -13.75 -14.46 -8.81
C ARG A 468 -13.36 -14.82 -7.37
N PRO A 469 -13.06 -16.10 -7.08
CA PRO A 469 -12.59 -16.49 -5.76
C PRO A 469 -11.37 -15.69 -5.34
N ARG A 470 -11.44 -15.01 -4.18
CA ARG A 470 -10.36 -14.23 -3.56
C ARG A 470 -9.91 -12.97 -4.31
N ASP A 471 -10.58 -12.56 -5.39
CA ASP A 471 -10.20 -11.40 -6.18
C ASP A 471 -11.36 -10.41 -6.30
N ARG A 472 -11.06 -9.13 -6.01
CA ARG A 472 -11.93 -7.96 -6.23
C ARG A 472 -11.31 -7.16 -7.34
N TYR A 473 -12.05 -6.90 -8.40
CA TYR A 473 -11.54 -6.20 -9.57
C TYR A 473 -12.55 -5.23 -10.18
N LEU A 474 -12.04 -4.23 -10.91
CA LEU A 474 -12.86 -3.31 -11.67
C LEU A 474 -13.22 -3.93 -13.03
N ALA A 475 -14.49 -3.83 -13.39
CA ALA A 475 -14.99 -4.15 -14.72
C ALA A 475 -15.60 -2.89 -15.34
N ALA A 476 -15.17 -2.54 -16.55
CA ALA A 476 -15.68 -1.44 -17.34
C ALA A 476 -16.62 -1.93 -18.42
N TYR A 477 -17.80 -1.35 -18.50
CA TYR A 477 -18.82 -1.58 -19.52
C TYR A 477 -18.89 -0.37 -20.43
N ILE A 478 -18.68 -0.56 -21.71
CA ILE A 478 -18.47 0.50 -22.67
C ILE A 478 -19.46 0.35 -23.84
N VAL A 479 -20.12 1.46 -24.16
CA VAL A 479 -20.92 1.59 -25.38
C VAL A 479 -20.17 2.49 -26.34
N PRO A 480 -19.70 1.97 -27.50
CA PRO A 480 -18.98 2.79 -28.47
C PRO A 480 -19.93 3.70 -29.26
N SER A 481 -19.42 4.87 -29.68
CA SER A 481 -20.15 5.81 -30.55
C SER A 481 -20.22 5.34 -32.00
N ARG A 482 -19.25 4.54 -32.44
CA ARG A 482 -19.09 4.03 -33.81
C ARG A 482 -18.49 2.62 -33.76
N GLN A 483 -18.77 1.83 -34.81
CA GLN A 483 -18.10 0.55 -35.04
C GLN A 483 -16.95 0.71 -36.07
N PRO A 484 -15.83 -0.02 -35.94
CA PRO A 484 -15.54 -0.97 -34.86
C PRO A 484 -15.24 -0.26 -33.53
N ALA A 485 -15.51 -0.94 -32.43
CA ALA A 485 -15.08 -0.48 -31.09
C ALA A 485 -13.56 -0.46 -31.00
N LEU A 486 -13.02 0.36 -30.10
CA LEU A 486 -11.58 0.37 -29.79
C LEU A 486 -11.17 -1.00 -29.21
N SER A 487 -9.93 -1.41 -29.52
CA SER A 487 -9.35 -2.59 -28.87
C SER A 487 -9.16 -2.38 -27.36
N ILE A 488 -9.14 -3.48 -26.62
CA ILE A 488 -8.88 -3.41 -25.17
C ILE A 488 -7.48 -2.88 -24.90
N THR A 489 -6.50 -3.19 -25.73
CA THR A 489 -5.15 -2.63 -25.68
C THR A 489 -5.19 -1.10 -25.76
N ALA A 490 -5.87 -0.53 -26.76
CA ALA A 490 -5.99 0.92 -26.91
C ALA A 490 -6.68 1.60 -25.71
N LEU A 491 -7.77 1.00 -25.20
CA LEU A 491 -8.49 1.50 -24.03
C LEU A 491 -7.60 1.52 -22.76
N ARG A 492 -6.84 0.46 -22.54
CA ARG A 492 -5.90 0.37 -21.40
C ARG A 492 -4.80 1.40 -21.49
N HIS A 493 -4.18 1.55 -22.67
CA HIS A 493 -3.14 2.55 -22.89
C HIS A 493 -3.65 3.96 -22.61
N ALA A 494 -4.80 4.33 -23.17
CA ALA A 494 -5.39 5.66 -22.94
C ALA A 494 -5.70 5.94 -21.46
N LEU A 495 -6.15 4.92 -20.71
CA LEU A 495 -6.36 5.05 -19.28
C LEU A 495 -5.04 5.11 -18.49
N ALA A 496 -4.05 4.30 -18.84
CA ALA A 496 -2.76 4.23 -18.14
C ALA A 496 -1.94 5.53 -18.27
N GLU A 497 -2.20 6.35 -19.28
CA GLU A 497 -1.62 7.70 -19.40
C GLU A 497 -2.17 8.69 -18.36
N LYS A 498 -3.40 8.47 -17.86
CA LYS A 498 -4.13 9.39 -16.98
C LYS A 498 -4.30 8.87 -15.56
N LEU A 499 -4.52 7.56 -15.40
CA LEU A 499 -4.89 6.93 -14.14
C LEU A 499 -3.79 6.01 -13.61
N PRO A 500 -3.59 5.95 -12.29
CA PRO A 500 -2.74 4.95 -11.67
C PRO A 500 -3.17 3.53 -12.04
N GLY A 501 -2.22 2.60 -12.13
CA GLY A 501 -2.49 1.23 -12.55
C GLY A 501 -3.54 0.47 -11.72
N TYR A 502 -3.71 0.83 -10.44
CA TYR A 502 -4.77 0.24 -9.60
C TYR A 502 -6.18 0.72 -9.95
N MET A 503 -6.33 1.81 -10.72
CA MET A 503 -7.60 2.33 -11.23
C MET A 503 -7.94 1.83 -12.64
N VAL A 504 -6.99 1.23 -13.36
CA VAL A 504 -7.25 0.67 -14.68
C VAL A 504 -8.07 -0.63 -14.52
N PRO A 505 -9.26 -0.72 -15.15
CA PRO A 505 -10.11 -1.91 -15.04
C PRO A 505 -9.40 -3.19 -15.51
N SER A 506 -9.61 -4.29 -14.79
CA SER A 506 -9.06 -5.60 -15.18
C SER A 506 -9.85 -6.26 -16.31
N ALA A 507 -11.13 -5.91 -16.44
CA ALA A 507 -12.00 -6.41 -17.52
C ALA A 507 -12.70 -5.26 -18.24
N PHE A 508 -12.87 -5.39 -19.56
CA PHE A 508 -13.62 -4.45 -20.40
C PHE A 508 -14.66 -5.25 -21.19
N ILE A 509 -15.90 -4.80 -21.14
CA ILE A 509 -17.02 -5.42 -21.80
C ILE A 509 -17.65 -4.39 -22.73
N ILE A 510 -17.66 -4.69 -24.02
CA ILE A 510 -18.28 -3.84 -25.03
C ILE A 510 -19.74 -4.25 -25.15
N LEU A 511 -20.65 -3.30 -25.03
CA LEU A 511 -22.09 -3.48 -25.12
C LEU A 511 -22.67 -2.59 -26.23
N ASP A 512 -23.77 -3.03 -26.84
CA ASP A 512 -24.54 -2.18 -27.77
C ASP A 512 -25.30 -1.08 -27.00
N THR A 513 -25.81 -1.42 -25.81
CA THR A 513 -26.53 -0.50 -24.94
C THR A 513 -26.34 -0.92 -23.46
N LEU A 514 -26.38 0.04 -22.55
CA LEU A 514 -26.43 -0.24 -21.12
C LEU A 514 -27.83 -0.69 -20.71
N PRO A 515 -27.96 -1.71 -19.81
CA PRO A 515 -29.26 -2.12 -19.29
C PRO A 515 -29.84 -1.04 -18.37
N LEU A 516 -31.11 -0.69 -18.59
CA LEU A 516 -31.80 0.34 -17.80
C LEU A 516 -32.99 -0.26 -17.03
N LEU A 517 -33.24 0.28 -15.86
CA LEU A 517 -34.48 0.08 -15.10
C LEU A 517 -35.65 0.84 -15.78
N PRO A 518 -36.92 0.51 -15.45
CA PRO A 518 -38.09 1.19 -16.01
C PRO A 518 -38.10 2.71 -15.78
N ASN A 519 -37.39 3.20 -14.76
CA ASN A 519 -37.26 4.63 -14.44
C ASN A 519 -36.09 5.32 -15.18
N GLY A 520 -35.43 4.62 -16.12
CA GLY A 520 -34.32 5.14 -16.92
C GLY A 520 -32.96 5.11 -16.21
N LYS A 521 -32.88 4.66 -14.96
CA LYS A 521 -31.60 4.49 -14.27
C LYS A 521 -30.90 3.19 -14.70
N LEU A 522 -29.58 3.17 -14.60
CA LEU A 522 -28.76 1.99 -14.88
C LEU A 522 -29.15 0.81 -13.99
N ASP A 523 -29.40 -0.34 -14.63
CA ASP A 523 -29.59 -1.63 -13.94
C ASP A 523 -28.25 -2.37 -13.79
N ARG A 524 -27.54 -2.09 -12.68
CA ARG A 524 -26.24 -2.70 -12.41
C ARG A 524 -26.30 -4.21 -12.22
N GLN A 525 -27.46 -4.76 -11.82
CA GLN A 525 -27.61 -6.20 -11.60
C GLN A 525 -27.70 -6.98 -12.91
N ARG A 526 -28.17 -6.33 -13.97
CA ARG A 526 -28.25 -6.92 -15.32
C ARG A 526 -26.99 -6.76 -16.16
N LEU A 527 -25.95 -6.08 -15.65
CA LEU A 527 -24.65 -6.02 -16.34
C LEU A 527 -24.04 -7.43 -16.42
N PRO A 528 -23.66 -7.91 -17.62
CA PRO A 528 -23.15 -9.27 -17.79
C PRO A 528 -21.84 -9.48 -17.03
N TYR A 529 -21.59 -10.70 -16.62
CA TYR A 529 -20.28 -11.07 -16.08
C TYR A 529 -19.26 -11.11 -17.21
N PRO A 530 -18.01 -10.63 -16.95
CA PRO A 530 -16.93 -10.84 -17.90
C PRO A 530 -16.76 -12.33 -18.17
N ASP A 531 -16.77 -12.71 -19.43
CA ASP A 531 -16.48 -14.09 -19.81
C ASP A 531 -14.97 -14.38 -19.64
N SER A 532 -14.61 -15.66 -19.71
CA SER A 532 -13.20 -16.08 -19.63
C SER A 532 -12.54 -16.12 -21.00
N SER A 533 -13.14 -15.54 -22.03
CA SER A 533 -12.53 -15.49 -23.36
C SER A 533 -11.30 -14.57 -23.35
N ARG A 534 -10.35 -14.86 -24.25
CA ARG A 534 -9.25 -13.94 -24.49
C ARG A 534 -9.81 -12.60 -24.97
N PRO A 535 -9.40 -11.47 -24.33
CA PRO A 535 -9.87 -10.15 -24.76
C PRO A 535 -9.55 -9.86 -26.24
N ASN A 536 -10.29 -8.93 -26.86
CA ASN A 536 -9.97 -8.44 -28.19
C ASN A 536 -8.74 -7.53 -28.15
N LEU A 537 -7.56 -8.12 -28.35
CA LEU A 537 -6.26 -7.45 -28.33
C LEU A 537 -5.79 -7.11 -29.74
N ASP A 538 -4.92 -6.10 -29.87
CA ASP A 538 -4.27 -5.74 -31.13
C ASP A 538 -3.28 -6.83 -31.57
N THR A 539 -2.73 -7.60 -30.63
CA THR A 539 -1.81 -8.70 -30.90
C THR A 539 -2.59 -9.94 -31.38
N PRO A 540 -2.26 -10.53 -32.53
CA PRO A 540 -2.86 -11.78 -32.99
C PRO A 540 -2.52 -12.92 -32.03
N PHE A 541 -3.46 -13.88 -31.91
CA PHE A 541 -3.23 -15.07 -31.10
C PHE A 541 -2.20 -15.99 -31.78
N ILE A 542 -1.08 -16.22 -31.09
CA ILE A 542 -0.02 -17.16 -31.50
C ILE A 542 0.07 -18.24 -30.43
N VAL A 543 -0.03 -19.50 -30.85
CA VAL A 543 0.02 -20.64 -29.95
C VAL A 543 1.42 -20.74 -29.31
N PRO A 544 1.54 -20.93 -27.97
CA PRO A 544 2.82 -21.22 -27.33
C PRO A 544 3.43 -22.53 -27.86
N GLU A 545 4.68 -22.47 -28.35
CA GLU A 545 5.32 -23.60 -29.05
C GLU A 545 6.18 -24.44 -28.11
N THR A 546 7.01 -23.81 -27.27
CA THR A 546 7.93 -24.52 -26.36
C THR A 546 7.21 -25.02 -25.10
N SER A 547 7.76 -26.08 -24.48
CA SER A 547 7.24 -26.61 -23.21
C SER A 547 7.22 -25.56 -22.08
N VAL A 548 8.18 -24.63 -22.08
CA VAL A 548 8.23 -23.51 -21.11
C VAL A 548 7.12 -22.53 -21.38
N GLU A 549 6.92 -22.11 -22.64
CA GLU A 549 5.83 -21.22 -23.00
C GLU A 549 4.46 -21.83 -22.70
N GLN A 550 4.26 -23.11 -23.01
CA GLN A 550 2.99 -23.80 -22.72
C GLN A 550 2.68 -23.83 -21.22
N ALA A 551 3.68 -24.15 -20.41
CA ALA A 551 3.54 -24.14 -18.95
C ALA A 551 3.26 -22.71 -18.41
N LEU A 552 3.96 -21.70 -18.93
CA LEU A 552 3.72 -20.29 -18.59
C LEU A 552 2.34 -19.83 -18.98
N ALA A 553 1.91 -20.10 -20.23
CA ALA A 553 0.58 -19.74 -20.73
C ALA A 553 -0.52 -20.37 -19.87
N LYS A 554 -0.33 -21.60 -19.42
CA LYS A 554 -1.26 -22.27 -18.49
C LYS A 554 -1.30 -21.58 -17.13
N ILE A 555 -0.14 -21.25 -16.55
CA ILE A 555 -0.07 -20.53 -15.27
C ILE A 555 -0.78 -19.16 -15.39
N TRP A 556 -0.53 -18.43 -16.48
CA TRP A 556 -1.16 -17.14 -16.74
C TRP A 556 -2.67 -17.27 -16.91
N ALA A 557 -3.12 -18.23 -17.72
CA ALA A 557 -4.54 -18.51 -17.96
C ALA A 557 -5.30 -18.75 -16.64
N GLU A 558 -4.75 -19.58 -15.77
CA GLU A 558 -5.33 -19.86 -14.44
C GLU A 558 -5.34 -18.64 -13.51
N VAL A 559 -4.26 -17.84 -13.49
CA VAL A 559 -4.16 -16.67 -12.60
C VAL A 559 -5.04 -15.53 -13.08
N LEU A 560 -5.09 -15.29 -14.41
CA LEU A 560 -5.86 -14.19 -15.02
C LEU A 560 -7.33 -14.58 -15.30
N ASN A 561 -7.67 -15.86 -15.13
CA ASN A 561 -9.00 -16.42 -15.43
C ASN A 561 -9.40 -16.19 -16.89
N VAL A 562 -8.49 -16.52 -17.82
CA VAL A 562 -8.74 -16.51 -19.26
C VAL A 562 -8.54 -17.90 -19.83
N ASN A 563 -9.32 -18.27 -20.86
CA ASN A 563 -9.29 -19.63 -21.42
C ASN A 563 -7.99 -19.93 -22.16
N HIS A 564 -7.43 -18.94 -22.84
CA HIS A 564 -6.23 -19.08 -23.67
C HIS A 564 -5.34 -17.85 -23.54
N VAL A 565 -4.02 -18.09 -23.53
CA VAL A 565 -2.98 -17.05 -23.55
C VAL A 565 -2.05 -17.36 -24.69
N GLY A 566 -1.85 -16.39 -25.60
CA GLY A 566 -0.91 -16.49 -26.71
C GLY A 566 0.53 -16.20 -26.29
N ALA A 567 1.50 -16.68 -27.06
CA ALA A 567 2.92 -16.49 -26.81
C ALA A 567 3.34 -15.01 -26.71
N HIS A 568 2.70 -14.15 -27.49
CA HIS A 568 3.00 -12.71 -27.53
C HIS A 568 1.93 -11.82 -26.87
N ASP A 569 0.98 -12.42 -26.16
CA ASP A 569 0.02 -11.64 -25.37
C ASP A 569 0.71 -10.92 -24.24
N ASN A 570 0.45 -9.62 -24.13
CA ASN A 570 0.97 -8.83 -23.05
C ASN A 570 0.17 -9.07 -21.77
N PHE A 571 0.87 -9.35 -20.68
CA PHE A 571 0.30 -9.60 -19.35
C PHE A 571 -0.73 -8.54 -18.93
N PHE A 572 -0.40 -7.26 -19.15
CA PHE A 572 -1.28 -6.16 -18.76
C PHE A 572 -2.54 -6.11 -19.61
N ASP A 573 -2.42 -6.35 -20.91
CA ASP A 573 -3.56 -6.36 -21.85
C ASP A 573 -4.56 -7.49 -21.56
N LEU A 574 -4.07 -8.59 -21.02
CA LEU A 574 -4.92 -9.68 -20.52
C LEU A 574 -5.63 -9.38 -19.18
N GLY A 575 -5.43 -8.20 -18.60
CA GLY A 575 -6.01 -7.82 -17.31
C GLY A 575 -5.09 -8.02 -16.13
N GLY A 576 -3.82 -8.29 -16.38
CA GLY A 576 -2.80 -8.46 -15.38
C GLY A 576 -2.56 -7.18 -14.55
N HIS A 577 -2.22 -7.36 -13.30
CA HIS A 577 -1.90 -6.31 -12.35
C HIS A 577 -0.87 -6.80 -11.33
N SER A 578 -0.32 -5.90 -10.50
CA SER A 578 0.81 -6.22 -9.61
C SER A 578 0.59 -7.46 -8.72
N LEU A 579 -0.62 -7.67 -8.17
CA LEU A 579 -0.89 -8.87 -7.37
C LEU A 579 -1.00 -10.14 -8.21
N ALA A 580 -1.57 -10.06 -9.42
CA ALA A 580 -1.57 -11.18 -10.35
C ALA A 580 -0.14 -11.52 -10.79
N ALA A 581 0.70 -10.49 -11.02
CA ALA A 581 2.13 -10.66 -11.31
C ALA A 581 2.86 -11.42 -10.18
N THR A 582 2.61 -11.06 -8.92
CA THR A 582 3.19 -11.76 -7.76
C THR A 582 2.77 -13.25 -7.73
N ARG A 583 1.50 -13.55 -8.01
CA ARG A 583 1.00 -14.94 -8.07
C ARG A 583 1.62 -15.72 -9.21
N ILE A 584 1.76 -15.12 -10.38
CA ILE A 584 2.42 -15.74 -11.53
C ILE A 584 3.88 -16.04 -11.20
N VAL A 585 4.64 -15.05 -10.76
CA VAL A 585 6.07 -15.21 -10.43
C VAL A 585 6.26 -16.26 -9.34
N SER A 586 5.44 -16.26 -8.28
CA SER A 586 5.50 -17.30 -7.24
C SER A 586 5.25 -18.71 -7.79
N ARG A 587 4.28 -18.89 -8.70
CA ARG A 587 4.03 -20.18 -9.35
C ARG A 587 5.15 -20.59 -10.31
N VAL A 588 5.71 -19.61 -11.04
CA VAL A 588 6.85 -19.84 -11.94
C VAL A 588 8.07 -20.30 -11.14
N ILE A 589 8.40 -19.64 -10.04
CA ILE A 589 9.49 -20.02 -9.14
C ILE A 589 9.30 -21.48 -8.66
N LYS A 590 8.09 -21.81 -8.19
CA LYS A 590 7.78 -23.18 -7.72
C LYS A 590 7.82 -24.23 -8.85
N HIS A 591 7.29 -23.89 -10.03
CA HIS A 591 7.21 -24.83 -11.15
C HIS A 591 8.55 -25.09 -11.82
N PHE A 592 9.32 -24.04 -12.09
CA PHE A 592 10.57 -24.12 -12.83
C PHE A 592 11.82 -24.19 -11.92
N GLN A 593 11.64 -24.07 -10.60
CA GLN A 593 12.72 -24.09 -9.60
C GLN A 593 13.80 -23.04 -9.88
N VAL A 594 13.40 -21.86 -10.35
CA VAL A 594 14.30 -20.72 -10.65
C VAL A 594 14.07 -19.62 -9.62
N ASP A 595 15.11 -18.83 -9.34
CA ASP A 595 14.96 -17.58 -8.57
C ASP A 595 14.69 -16.43 -9.55
N LEU A 596 13.49 -15.84 -9.47
CA LEU A 596 13.03 -14.86 -10.44
C LEU A 596 12.48 -13.61 -9.72
N PRO A 597 13.11 -12.44 -9.93
CA PRO A 597 12.59 -11.19 -9.40
C PRO A 597 11.21 -10.85 -10.00
N LEU A 598 10.32 -10.26 -9.21
CA LEU A 598 9.02 -9.81 -9.71
C LEU A 598 9.15 -8.83 -10.90
N GLN A 599 10.20 -8.02 -10.91
CA GLN A 599 10.51 -7.08 -12.00
C GLN A 599 10.68 -7.77 -13.36
N SER A 600 11.07 -9.04 -13.40
CA SER A 600 11.24 -9.78 -14.66
C SER A 600 9.94 -9.82 -15.48
N LEU A 601 8.78 -9.99 -14.84
CA LEU A 601 7.50 -9.97 -15.53
C LEU A 601 7.13 -8.58 -16.07
N PHE A 602 7.56 -7.50 -15.39
CA PHE A 602 7.31 -6.14 -15.87
C PHE A 602 8.22 -5.75 -17.02
N GLN A 603 9.44 -6.30 -17.07
CA GLN A 603 10.42 -6.07 -18.13
C GLN A 603 10.20 -6.98 -19.34
N SER A 604 9.62 -8.15 -19.13
CA SER A 604 9.35 -9.18 -20.12
C SER A 604 7.88 -9.61 -20.04
N PRO A 605 6.93 -8.71 -20.44
CA PRO A 605 5.52 -8.87 -20.14
C PRO A 605 4.76 -9.81 -21.09
N THR A 606 5.44 -10.58 -21.94
CA THR A 606 4.84 -11.64 -22.78
C THR A 606 5.32 -13.02 -22.36
N VAL A 607 4.55 -14.06 -22.73
CA VAL A 607 4.92 -15.45 -22.42
C VAL A 607 6.25 -15.82 -23.05
N ALA A 608 6.51 -15.44 -24.31
CA ALA A 608 7.73 -15.73 -25.03
C ALA A 608 8.97 -15.06 -24.40
N GLU A 609 8.85 -13.76 -24.06
CA GLU A 609 9.94 -13.04 -23.39
C GLU A 609 10.24 -13.63 -22.01
N MET A 610 9.19 -13.95 -21.24
CA MET A 610 9.34 -14.55 -19.92
C MET A 610 9.92 -15.96 -20.00
N ALA A 611 9.60 -16.74 -21.02
CA ALA A 611 10.20 -18.05 -21.27
C ALA A 611 11.73 -17.94 -21.49
N THR A 612 12.16 -16.93 -22.23
CA THR A 612 13.59 -16.64 -22.46
C THR A 612 14.31 -16.32 -21.12
N VAL A 613 13.70 -15.47 -20.29
CA VAL A 613 14.26 -15.14 -18.96
C VAL A 613 14.40 -16.39 -18.08
N ILE A 614 13.39 -17.27 -18.08
CA ILE A 614 13.42 -18.52 -17.32
C ILE A 614 14.55 -19.43 -17.82
N ALA A 615 14.71 -19.58 -19.14
CA ALA A 615 15.77 -20.39 -19.73
C ALA A 615 17.18 -19.89 -19.34
N GLU A 616 17.38 -18.58 -19.34
CA GLU A 616 18.63 -17.96 -18.87
C GLU A 616 18.93 -18.25 -17.39
N HIS A 617 17.90 -18.18 -16.53
CA HIS A 617 18.06 -18.47 -15.10
C HIS A 617 18.31 -19.96 -14.85
N GLN A 618 17.71 -20.86 -15.64
CA GLN A 618 17.97 -22.30 -15.57
C GLN A 618 19.40 -22.63 -16.01
N GLY A 619 19.89 -22.00 -17.08
CA GLY A 619 21.27 -22.15 -17.56
C GLY A 619 22.29 -21.73 -16.49
N LYS A 620 22.13 -20.55 -15.92
CA LYS A 620 22.99 -20.05 -14.82
C LYS A 620 23.03 -20.99 -13.61
N LYS A 621 21.90 -21.61 -13.27
CA LYS A 621 21.78 -22.54 -12.14
C LYS A 621 22.52 -23.85 -12.41
N LEU A 622 22.48 -24.36 -13.66
CA LEU A 622 23.25 -25.54 -14.10
C LEU A 622 24.73 -25.26 -14.03
N ASP A 623 25.22 -24.14 -14.58
CA ASP A 623 26.61 -23.73 -14.53
C ASP A 623 27.12 -23.58 -13.08
N GLN A 624 26.34 -22.99 -12.18
CA GLN A 624 26.73 -22.85 -10.77
C GLN A 624 26.77 -24.21 -10.05
N LYS A 625 25.87 -25.13 -10.38
CA LYS A 625 25.86 -26.47 -9.78
C LYS A 625 27.05 -27.28 -10.28
N GLU A 626 27.35 -27.24 -11.58
CA GLU A 626 28.53 -27.90 -12.15
C GLU A 626 29.84 -27.35 -11.55
N LEU A 627 29.91 -26.01 -11.38
CA LEU A 627 31.07 -25.37 -10.72
C LEU A 627 31.18 -25.80 -9.25
N GLY A 628 30.05 -25.87 -8.53
CA GLY A 628 30.01 -26.36 -7.15
C GLY A 628 30.43 -27.83 -7.03
N ASP A 629 29.93 -28.69 -7.93
CA ASP A 629 30.31 -30.10 -7.97
C ASP A 629 31.82 -30.30 -8.32
N ILE A 630 32.36 -29.42 -9.16
CA ILE A 630 33.81 -29.38 -9.47
C ILE A 630 34.60 -28.92 -8.26
N LEU A 631 34.18 -27.88 -7.56
CA LEU A 631 34.83 -27.37 -6.34
C LEU A 631 34.86 -28.43 -5.23
N VAL A 632 33.72 -29.08 -4.98
CA VAL A 632 33.64 -30.18 -3.99
C VAL A 632 34.53 -31.34 -4.37
N LYS A 633 34.63 -31.68 -5.66
CA LYS A 633 35.58 -32.70 -6.15
C LYS A 633 37.03 -32.27 -5.95
N LEU A 634 37.36 -31.00 -6.22
CA LEU A 634 38.70 -30.46 -6.02
C LEU A 634 39.11 -30.44 -4.53
N GLU A 635 38.18 -30.05 -3.64
CA GLU A 635 38.40 -30.06 -2.18
C GLU A 635 38.52 -31.46 -1.60
N SER A 636 38.03 -32.49 -2.29
CA SER A 636 38.12 -33.89 -1.86
C SER A 636 39.35 -34.61 -2.38
N LEU A 637 40.15 -34.00 -3.26
CA LEU A 637 41.40 -34.57 -3.77
C LEU A 637 42.54 -34.47 -2.74
N THR A 638 43.30 -35.54 -2.61
CA THR A 638 44.60 -35.50 -1.89
C THR A 638 45.65 -34.71 -2.68
N GLU A 639 46.69 -34.22 -2.01
CA GLU A 639 47.76 -33.45 -2.66
C GLU A 639 48.36 -34.18 -3.86
N GLU A 640 48.56 -35.53 -3.76
CA GLU A 640 49.06 -36.39 -4.85
C GLU A 640 48.08 -36.51 -6.03
N GLU A 641 46.77 -36.52 -5.78
CA GLU A 641 45.74 -36.56 -6.81
C GLU A 641 45.58 -35.22 -7.52
N ALA A 642 45.73 -34.11 -6.80
CA ALA A 642 45.70 -32.76 -7.34
C ALA A 642 46.88 -32.49 -8.29
N GLU A 643 48.09 -32.93 -7.91
CA GLU A 643 49.29 -32.86 -8.78
C GLU A 643 49.15 -33.70 -10.06
N ARG A 644 48.48 -34.86 -9.97
CA ARG A 644 48.23 -35.73 -11.12
C ARG A 644 47.26 -35.12 -12.10
N VAL A 645 46.16 -34.51 -11.62
CA VAL A 645 45.16 -33.80 -12.45
C VAL A 645 45.81 -32.58 -13.14
N LEU A 646 46.64 -31.83 -12.42
CA LEU A 646 47.40 -30.71 -13.00
C LEU A 646 48.39 -31.17 -14.08
N SER A 647 49.09 -32.27 -13.87
CA SER A 647 50.03 -32.81 -14.85
C SER A 647 49.33 -33.35 -16.11
N GLU A 648 48.16 -33.95 -15.99
CA GLU A 648 47.35 -34.42 -17.11
C GLU A 648 46.71 -33.27 -17.91
N SER A 649 46.33 -32.13 -17.26
CA SER A 649 45.81 -30.96 -17.95
C SER A 649 46.88 -30.20 -18.74
N VAL A 650 48.08 -30.09 -18.21
CA VAL A 650 49.25 -29.47 -18.90
C VAL A 650 49.70 -30.31 -20.11
N SER A 651 49.54 -31.63 -20.07
CA SER A 651 49.90 -32.51 -21.20
C SER A 651 48.91 -32.48 -22.37
N LYS A 652 47.67 -32.05 -22.15
CA LYS A 652 46.66 -31.89 -23.22
C LYS A 652 46.77 -30.57 -23.97
N ASP A 653 47.20 -29.50 -23.32
CA ASP A 653 47.40 -28.20 -23.99
C ASP A 653 48.65 -28.15 -24.90
N THR A 654 49.61 -29.08 -24.73
CA THR A 654 50.80 -29.16 -25.60
C THR A 654 50.54 -29.86 -26.92
N ASN A 655 49.39 -30.48 -27.16
CA ASN A 655 49.07 -31.19 -28.41
C ASN A 655 48.22 -30.37 -29.42
N TYR A 656 47.90 -29.10 -29.12
CA TYR A 656 47.17 -28.22 -30.04
C TYR A 656 48.06 -27.25 -30.83
N HIS A 657 49.38 -27.35 -30.67
CA HIS A 657 50.38 -26.59 -31.47
C HIS A 657 51.40 -27.50 -32.14
N LYS A 658 50.95 -28.46 -32.94
CA LYS A 658 51.75 -29.07 -34.03
C LYS A 658 50.88 -29.24 -35.27
#